data_18e5eb27408ab872edd032c68b59d32b
#
_entry.id   18e5eb27408ab872edd032c68b59d32b
#
_cell.length_a   1.000
_cell.length_b   1.000
_cell.length_c   1.000
_cell.angle_alpha   90.00
_cell.angle_beta   90.00
_cell.angle_gamma   90.00
#
_symmetry.space_group_name_H-M   'P 1'
#
loop_
_entity.id
_entity.type
_entity.pdbx_description
1 polymer ?
#
loop_
_entity_poly.entity_id
_entity_poly.type
_entity_poly.pdbx_seq_one_letter_code
_entity_poly.pdbx_strand_id
1 'polypeptide(L)'
;MNKRVYVATMMALLSMSVNGYAVDMTTNQNQESSNVINVTANRTALLDLDTPVAMNVITPEELKNTGATTAFDAVATVPGVTINSYGAGGADFGGMDSRTNIRGLDRGALVLVNGVPMNLNGKSGIGSIPTSAIERIEVVKGAASTLYGAEALGGVINIITKTPSKEGGSATVAVGNRGSKRFDISYGTDRFLVGIDRKYWGTQDPSTPVRYDYTGRKGYDYYTTRNKGNSLGVFMSGKLSDKITLNYNRAESRSSFGLISTERNPVRQARHSTTYHYKDDRNNASLIYKDDNTTGTLFYNDRTMRGESRVHSAKQFKPTETSYVARQYGIDVQHEWDFRGGKDYLIAGVTGKQETYRATQAPVYTRPHRNTYAVYSSYSREINPKWTAILGLRYTAISDPIKDQHVLTPQFQLLHTINKASSMYLNIGKAYTMPSLSDSFRSVNRQYTAVSGKNLKPEEGWNYELGYKRLNKKDSWKVDVFYMDFKNFFQWQPDVNGRPTVRVNGGKFHNVGIEAEYSRHLSDRLKMSVSGSYSNPKQKEMNETYWKQAAPKLQFTTGIHYKSPTWEAGTSFSFVTKRLRNRDGGLNPNIALWNAYVGYHFNKDATLRLDARNLLNRHNVVSNGDYEYWDAPFNYELSYTQKF
;
A
#
# COMPACT_ATOMS: atom_id res chain seq x y z
N MET A 1 -29.39 18.27 13.61
CA MET A 1 -29.59 18.50 12.16
C MET A 1 -29.79 17.15 11.49
N ASN A 2 -30.89 17.01 10.79
CA ASN A 2 -31.49 15.74 10.38
C ASN A 2 -30.65 14.94 9.36
N LYS A 3 -30.45 13.64 9.63
CA LYS A 3 -29.78 12.66 8.75
C LYS A 3 -30.38 12.54 7.32
N ARG A 4 -31.57 13.08 7.10
CA ARG A 4 -32.27 13.06 5.78
C ARG A 4 -31.74 14.07 4.76
N VAL A 5 -31.01 15.10 5.19
CA VAL A 5 -30.51 16.14 4.29
C VAL A 5 -29.27 15.69 3.50
N TYR A 6 -28.43 14.82 4.07
CA TYR A 6 -27.21 14.36 3.40
C TYR A 6 -27.46 13.37 2.23
N VAL A 7 -28.50 12.56 2.33
CA VAL A 7 -28.87 11.61 1.25
C VAL A 7 -29.49 12.35 0.08
N ALA A 8 -30.28 13.39 0.34
CA ALA A 8 -30.89 14.20 -0.71
C ALA A 8 -29.88 15.04 -1.51
N THR A 9 -28.83 15.53 -0.87
CA THR A 9 -27.77 16.31 -1.54
C THR A 9 -26.89 15.41 -2.43
N MET A 10 -26.69 14.16 -2.04
CA MET A 10 -25.95 13.19 -2.87
C MET A 10 -26.75 12.69 -4.07
N MET A 11 -28.08 12.54 -3.93
CA MET A 11 -28.96 12.19 -5.05
C MET A 11 -29.19 13.34 -6.03
N ALA A 12 -29.13 14.60 -5.59
CA ALA A 12 -29.25 15.77 -6.45
C ALA A 12 -28.04 15.98 -7.37
N LEU A 13 -26.86 15.50 -6.99
CA LEU A 13 -25.66 15.49 -7.83
C LEU A 13 -25.67 14.36 -8.88
N LEU A 14 -26.48 13.33 -8.69
CA LEU A 14 -26.66 12.21 -9.63
C LEU A 14 -27.75 12.46 -10.71
N SER A 15 -28.57 13.50 -10.54
CA SER A 15 -29.68 13.81 -11.45
C SER A 15 -29.36 14.84 -12.55
N MET A 16 -28.11 15.25 -12.72
CA MET A 16 -27.72 16.11 -13.84
C MET A 16 -27.65 15.31 -15.14
N SER A 17 -28.80 15.26 -15.78
CA SER A 17 -29.13 15.06 -17.18
C SER A 17 -28.13 14.34 -18.10
N VAL A 18 -28.45 13.08 -18.35
CA VAL A 18 -28.02 12.35 -19.55
C VAL A 18 -28.82 12.90 -20.75
N ASN A 19 -28.29 13.90 -21.43
CA ASN A 19 -28.72 14.22 -22.77
C ASN A 19 -27.80 13.50 -23.76
N GLY A 20 -28.30 12.43 -24.36
CA GLY A 20 -27.60 11.68 -25.38
C GLY A 20 -27.49 12.49 -26.68
N TYR A 21 -26.24 12.73 -27.09
CA TYR A 21 -25.94 13.03 -28.48
C TYR A 21 -25.22 11.84 -29.08
N ALA A 22 -25.83 11.21 -30.06
CA ALA A 22 -25.19 10.24 -30.93
C ALA A 22 -24.17 11.00 -31.80
N VAL A 23 -22.92 10.59 -31.74
CA VAL A 23 -21.87 11.06 -32.64
C VAL A 23 -21.37 9.89 -33.46
N ASP A 24 -21.49 10.07 -34.76
CA ASP A 24 -21.05 9.20 -35.84
C ASP A 24 -19.51 8.97 -35.75
N MET A 25 -19.10 7.71 -35.86
CA MET A 25 -17.69 7.33 -35.77
C MET A 25 -17.13 7.00 -37.15
N THR A 26 -16.45 7.94 -37.76
CA THR A 26 -15.50 7.64 -38.83
C THR A 26 -14.11 7.51 -38.24
N THR A 27 -13.50 6.37 -38.55
CA THR A 27 -12.17 5.92 -38.20
C THR A 27 -11.06 6.89 -38.59
N ASN A 28 -10.24 7.33 -37.59
CA ASN A 28 -8.87 7.72 -37.84
C ASN A 28 -7.97 7.01 -36.81
N GLN A 29 -7.24 6.03 -37.28
CA GLN A 29 -6.11 5.39 -36.57
C GLN A 29 -4.97 6.42 -36.52
N ASN A 30 -4.65 6.88 -35.32
CA ASN A 30 -3.37 7.37 -34.82
C ASN A 30 -3.59 8.42 -33.72
N GLN A 31 -3.95 7.94 -32.55
CA GLN A 31 -3.66 8.60 -31.26
C GLN A 31 -3.90 7.56 -30.18
N GLU A 32 -2.82 7.16 -29.49
CA GLU A 32 -2.89 6.32 -28.31
C GLU A 32 -3.86 6.96 -27.31
N SER A 33 -5.00 6.30 -27.11
CA SER A 33 -5.97 6.72 -26.12
C SER A 33 -5.42 6.39 -24.74
N SER A 34 -5.14 7.41 -23.94
CA SER A 34 -4.64 7.34 -22.57
C SER A 34 -5.51 6.54 -21.58
N ASN A 35 -6.57 5.91 -22.03
CA ASN A 35 -7.53 5.15 -21.21
C ASN A 35 -7.47 3.63 -21.44
N VAL A 36 -6.56 3.14 -22.28
CA VAL A 36 -6.35 1.70 -22.51
C VAL A 36 -5.14 1.26 -21.71
N ILE A 37 -5.32 0.98 -20.42
CA ILE A 37 -4.26 0.46 -19.55
C ILE A 37 -4.49 -1.03 -19.42
N ASN A 38 -3.53 -1.83 -19.88
CA ASN A 38 -3.49 -3.25 -19.60
C ASN A 38 -3.12 -3.44 -18.14
N VAL A 39 -3.97 -4.12 -17.40
CA VAL A 39 -3.82 -4.35 -15.97
C VAL A 39 -3.61 -5.83 -15.69
N THR A 40 -2.88 -6.12 -14.64
CA THR A 40 -2.51 -7.50 -14.27
C THR A 40 -3.32 -8.04 -13.10
N ALA A 41 -4.46 -7.40 -12.79
CA ALA A 41 -5.31 -7.72 -11.64
C ALA A 41 -5.78 -9.19 -11.60
N ASN A 42 -6.01 -9.79 -12.77
CA ASN A 42 -6.40 -11.20 -12.92
C ASN A 42 -5.24 -12.09 -13.39
N ARG A 43 -3.99 -11.65 -13.18
CA ARG A 43 -2.76 -12.33 -13.63
C ARG A 43 -2.63 -12.47 -15.15
N THR A 44 -3.51 -11.85 -15.92
CA THR A 44 -3.44 -11.67 -17.36
C THR A 44 -3.62 -10.19 -17.71
N ALA A 45 -3.12 -9.78 -18.88
CA ALA A 45 -3.21 -8.39 -19.31
C ALA A 45 -4.61 -8.11 -19.92
N LEU A 46 -5.48 -7.52 -19.12
CA LEU A 46 -6.82 -7.12 -19.54
C LEU A 46 -6.98 -5.60 -19.55
N LEU A 47 -7.94 -5.10 -20.30
CA LEU A 47 -8.37 -3.71 -20.17
C LEU A 47 -9.09 -3.51 -18.83
N ASP A 48 -9.02 -2.31 -18.27
CA ASP A 48 -9.72 -2.01 -17.01
C ASP A 48 -11.24 -2.25 -17.11
N LEU A 49 -11.86 -1.94 -18.25
CA LEU A 49 -13.29 -2.21 -18.50
C LEU A 49 -13.64 -3.70 -18.46
N ASP A 50 -12.71 -4.55 -18.85
CA ASP A 50 -12.91 -6.01 -18.93
C ASP A 50 -12.51 -6.73 -17.64
N THR A 51 -12.05 -5.96 -16.65
CA THR A 51 -11.59 -6.49 -15.36
C THR A 51 -12.70 -6.36 -14.31
N PRO A 52 -13.33 -7.45 -13.84
CA PRO A 52 -14.47 -7.40 -12.94
C PRO A 52 -14.08 -7.25 -11.46
N VAL A 53 -13.28 -6.23 -11.15
CA VAL A 53 -12.86 -5.84 -9.79
C VAL A 53 -12.73 -4.32 -9.67
N ALA A 54 -12.85 -3.80 -8.45
CA ALA A 54 -12.50 -2.42 -8.13
C ALA A 54 -11.00 -2.22 -8.26
N MET A 55 -10.59 -1.38 -9.18
CA MET A 55 -9.18 -1.16 -9.45
C MET A 55 -8.85 0.29 -9.77
N ASN A 56 -7.69 0.71 -9.26
CA ASN A 56 -7.06 1.97 -9.58
C ASN A 56 -5.69 1.74 -10.19
N VAL A 57 -5.36 2.54 -11.17
CA VAL A 57 -4.00 2.61 -11.73
C VAL A 57 -3.48 4.01 -11.53
N ILE A 58 -2.34 4.12 -10.85
CA ILE A 58 -1.60 5.38 -10.71
C ILE A 58 -0.55 5.40 -11.82
N THR A 59 -0.77 6.23 -12.80
CA THR A 59 0.12 6.40 -13.96
C THR A 59 1.37 7.20 -13.59
N PRO A 60 2.44 7.23 -14.42
CA PRO A 60 3.62 8.06 -14.20
C PRO A 60 3.28 9.55 -14.07
N GLU A 61 2.29 10.02 -14.82
CA GLU A 61 1.82 11.41 -14.73
C GLU A 61 1.12 11.67 -13.40
N GLU A 62 0.25 10.78 -12.96
CA GLU A 62 -0.42 10.91 -11.66
C GLU A 62 0.56 10.80 -10.51
N LEU A 63 1.57 9.90 -10.56
CA LEU A 63 2.68 9.85 -9.61
C LEU A 63 3.36 11.20 -9.47
N LYS A 64 3.67 11.84 -10.60
CA LYS A 64 4.29 13.17 -10.63
C LYS A 64 3.36 14.23 -10.04
N ASN A 65 2.06 14.19 -10.39
CA ASN A 65 1.07 15.19 -9.98
C ASN A 65 0.73 15.13 -8.48
N THR A 66 0.86 13.96 -7.83
CA THR A 66 0.68 13.84 -6.38
C THR A 66 1.80 14.49 -5.57
N GLY A 67 2.95 14.74 -6.19
CA GLY A 67 4.18 15.13 -5.51
C GLY A 67 4.74 14.01 -4.60
N ALA A 68 4.26 12.78 -4.74
CA ALA A 68 4.74 11.62 -4.00
C ALA A 68 6.22 11.34 -4.28
N THR A 69 6.96 10.98 -3.26
CA THR A 69 8.37 10.61 -3.39
C THR A 69 8.61 9.12 -3.22
N THR A 70 7.61 8.39 -2.79
CA THR A 70 7.61 6.93 -2.65
C THR A 70 6.27 6.35 -3.10
N ALA A 71 6.22 5.04 -3.34
CA ALA A 71 4.96 4.35 -3.60
C ALA A 71 3.97 4.46 -2.43
N PHE A 72 4.45 4.56 -1.19
CA PHE A 72 3.63 4.74 0.00
C PHE A 72 2.83 6.04 -0.04
N ASP A 73 3.48 7.15 -0.40
CA ASP A 73 2.82 8.45 -0.53
C ASP A 73 1.78 8.43 -1.67
N ALA A 74 2.12 7.76 -2.78
CA ALA A 74 1.27 7.71 -3.96
C ALA A 74 -0.05 6.97 -3.71
N VAL A 75 -0.01 5.79 -3.07
CA VAL A 75 -1.23 5.00 -2.84
C VAL A 75 -2.18 5.63 -1.83
N ALA A 76 -1.72 6.58 -1.01
CA ALA A 76 -2.56 7.33 -0.08
C ALA A 76 -3.62 8.20 -0.78
N THR A 77 -3.49 8.46 -2.08
CA THR A 77 -4.44 9.24 -2.88
C THR A 77 -5.60 8.40 -3.42
N VAL A 78 -5.49 7.08 -3.37
CA VAL A 78 -6.50 6.13 -3.87
C VAL A 78 -7.69 6.06 -2.90
N PRO A 79 -8.95 6.19 -3.35
CA PRO A 79 -10.12 6.08 -2.49
C PRO A 79 -10.19 4.68 -1.86
N GLY A 80 -10.57 4.65 -0.58
CA GLY A 80 -10.59 3.42 0.22
C GLY A 80 -9.22 2.94 0.71
N VAL A 81 -8.12 3.62 0.32
CA VAL A 81 -6.79 3.37 0.87
C VAL A 81 -6.43 4.44 1.88
N THR A 82 -6.07 4.03 3.08
CA THR A 82 -5.58 4.92 4.13
C THR A 82 -4.21 4.48 4.61
N ILE A 83 -3.44 5.40 5.15
CA ILE A 83 -2.08 5.13 5.63
C ILE A 83 -1.95 5.38 7.13
N ASN A 84 -1.13 4.57 7.78
CA ASN A 84 -0.51 4.85 9.06
C ASN A 84 0.97 5.06 8.84
N SER A 85 1.49 6.22 9.14
CA SER A 85 2.91 6.57 8.91
C SER A 85 3.61 6.90 10.22
N TYR A 86 4.81 6.41 10.35
CA TYR A 86 5.69 6.74 11.47
C TYR A 86 6.91 7.53 11.00
N GLY A 87 7.39 7.28 9.78
CA GLY A 87 8.54 7.93 9.19
C GLY A 87 8.23 8.61 7.85
N ALA A 88 9.16 9.44 7.38
CA ALA A 88 9.06 10.10 6.09
C ALA A 88 8.96 9.09 4.95
N GLY A 89 8.01 9.27 4.02
CA GLY A 89 7.79 8.39 2.89
C GLY A 89 7.43 6.94 3.24
N GLY A 90 6.87 6.71 4.45
CA GLY A 90 6.51 5.38 4.91
C GLY A 90 7.66 4.59 5.55
N ALA A 91 8.74 5.25 5.98
CA ALA A 91 9.82 4.57 6.69
C ALA A 91 9.33 3.99 8.02
N ASP A 92 9.84 2.81 8.37
CA ASP A 92 9.53 2.13 9.61
C ASP A 92 10.49 2.54 10.73
N PHE A 93 9.99 2.54 11.98
CA PHE A 93 10.79 2.68 13.18
C PHE A 93 10.71 1.39 14.02
N GLY A 94 11.53 0.42 13.70
CA GLY A 94 11.56 -0.85 14.41
C GLY A 94 10.26 -1.64 14.34
N GLY A 95 9.54 -1.71 15.46
CA GLY A 95 8.23 -2.36 15.55
C GLY A 95 7.07 -1.47 15.12
N MET A 96 7.30 -0.17 14.94
CA MET A 96 6.32 0.79 14.45
C MET A 96 6.37 0.79 12.94
N ASP A 97 5.47 0.04 12.33
CA ASP A 97 5.43 -0.19 10.90
C ASP A 97 4.49 0.80 10.22
N SER A 98 5.01 1.52 9.24
CA SER A 98 4.17 2.28 8.31
C SER A 98 3.38 1.33 7.43
N ARG A 99 2.07 1.55 7.31
CA ARG A 99 1.15 0.59 6.68
C ARG A 99 0.17 1.28 5.77
N THR A 100 -0.23 0.54 4.75
CA THR A 100 -1.39 0.84 3.91
C THR A 100 -2.56 -0.04 4.34
N ASN A 101 -3.72 0.58 4.54
CA ASN A 101 -4.96 -0.11 4.90
C ASN A 101 -5.94 0.03 3.74
N ILE A 102 -6.43 -1.06 3.22
CA ILE A 102 -7.45 -1.07 2.17
C ILE A 102 -8.80 -1.34 2.82
N ARG A 103 -9.78 -0.45 2.57
CA ARG A 103 -11.16 -0.54 3.11
C ARG A 103 -11.20 -0.78 4.62
N GLY A 104 -10.27 -0.14 5.34
CA GLY A 104 -10.21 -0.19 6.81
C GLY A 104 -9.56 -1.44 7.42
N LEU A 105 -9.10 -2.38 6.61
CA LEU A 105 -8.34 -3.54 7.09
C LEU A 105 -6.89 -3.16 7.34
N ASP A 106 -6.50 -3.18 8.62
CA ASP A 106 -5.09 -3.08 9.01
C ASP A 106 -4.35 -4.35 8.56
N ARG A 107 -3.22 -4.20 7.88
CA ARG A 107 -2.45 -5.31 7.27
C ARG A 107 -3.20 -6.10 6.18
N GLY A 108 -4.26 -5.52 5.61
CA GLY A 108 -5.07 -6.16 4.57
C GLY A 108 -4.53 -6.02 3.15
N ALA A 109 -3.36 -5.40 2.95
CA ALA A 109 -2.77 -5.15 1.66
C ALA A 109 -1.56 -6.08 1.39
N LEU A 110 -1.65 -6.91 0.36
CA LEU A 110 -0.49 -7.57 -0.23
C LEU A 110 0.20 -6.62 -1.20
N VAL A 111 1.47 -6.32 -0.96
CA VAL A 111 2.28 -5.50 -1.85
C VAL A 111 3.15 -6.39 -2.73
N LEU A 112 3.10 -6.14 -4.03
CA LEU A 112 3.89 -6.82 -5.04
C LEU A 112 4.81 -5.81 -5.74
N VAL A 113 5.96 -6.29 -6.20
CA VAL A 113 6.80 -5.60 -7.21
C VAL A 113 6.95 -6.52 -8.39
N ASN A 114 6.43 -6.12 -9.55
CA ASN A 114 6.37 -6.96 -10.76
C ASN A 114 5.75 -8.35 -10.49
N GLY A 115 4.70 -8.40 -9.68
CA GLY A 115 4.03 -9.65 -9.29
C GLY A 115 4.71 -10.44 -8.14
N VAL A 116 5.89 -10.03 -7.68
CA VAL A 116 6.62 -10.69 -6.59
C VAL A 116 6.19 -10.15 -5.23
N PRO A 117 5.76 -10.99 -4.27
CA PRO A 117 5.34 -10.55 -2.94
C PRO A 117 6.48 -9.87 -2.16
N MET A 118 6.20 -8.67 -1.64
CA MET A 118 7.16 -7.88 -0.84
C MET A 118 6.93 -7.97 0.66
N ASN A 119 5.83 -8.53 1.09
CA ASN A 119 5.49 -8.64 2.50
C ASN A 119 6.43 -9.63 3.19
N LEU A 120 7.24 -9.14 4.12
CA LEU A 120 8.14 -9.94 4.94
C LEU A 120 7.73 -9.82 6.41
N ASN A 121 7.38 -10.93 7.02
CA ASN A 121 6.93 -10.96 8.41
C ASN A 121 5.74 -10.01 8.68
N GLY A 122 4.77 -9.94 7.74
CA GLY A 122 3.59 -9.07 7.80
C GLY A 122 3.87 -7.58 7.56
N LYS A 123 5.01 -7.22 6.96
CA LYS A 123 5.43 -5.85 6.68
C LYS A 123 5.67 -5.64 5.19
N SER A 124 4.91 -4.77 4.56
CA SER A 124 4.88 -4.60 3.11
C SER A 124 6.11 -3.91 2.51
N GLY A 125 6.78 -3.03 3.26
CA GLY A 125 7.93 -2.31 2.76
C GLY A 125 7.70 -1.35 1.59
N ILE A 126 6.46 -1.00 1.32
CA ILE A 126 6.08 -0.13 0.20
C ILE A 126 6.78 1.24 0.21
N GLY A 127 7.13 1.77 1.38
CA GLY A 127 7.89 3.01 1.52
C GLY A 127 9.34 2.94 1.04
N SER A 128 9.86 1.74 0.73
CA SER A 128 11.21 1.56 0.23
C SER A 128 11.34 1.71 -1.28
N ILE A 129 10.23 1.83 -2.02
CA ILE A 129 10.23 1.93 -3.49
C ILE A 129 10.16 3.39 -3.90
N PRO A 130 11.23 3.95 -4.50
CA PRO A 130 11.24 5.34 -4.98
C PRO A 130 10.36 5.49 -6.24
N THR A 131 9.71 6.64 -6.37
CA THR A 131 8.85 6.91 -7.55
C THR A 131 9.62 6.93 -8.87
N SER A 132 10.93 7.22 -8.83
CA SER A 132 11.81 7.20 -10.02
C SER A 132 11.93 5.81 -10.66
N ALA A 133 11.78 4.73 -9.86
CA ALA A 133 11.82 3.35 -10.34
C ALA A 133 10.47 2.85 -10.88
N ILE A 134 9.37 3.58 -10.65
CA ILE A 134 8.02 3.10 -10.91
C ILE A 134 7.57 3.46 -12.32
N GLU A 135 7.01 2.48 -13.02
CA GLU A 135 6.26 2.65 -14.27
C GLU A 135 4.81 3.00 -13.96
N ARG A 136 4.14 2.21 -13.11
CA ARG A 136 2.79 2.45 -12.60
C ARG A 136 2.54 1.67 -11.33
N ILE A 137 1.47 2.02 -10.61
CA ILE A 137 0.99 1.25 -9.46
C ILE A 137 -0.45 0.83 -9.75
N GLU A 138 -0.72 -0.46 -9.62
CA GLU A 138 -2.05 -1.05 -9.72
C GLU A 138 -2.55 -1.38 -8.32
N VAL A 139 -3.70 -0.83 -7.93
CA VAL A 139 -4.35 -1.09 -6.64
C VAL A 139 -5.65 -1.85 -6.91
N VAL A 140 -5.65 -3.14 -6.61
CA VAL A 140 -6.82 -4.02 -6.70
C VAL A 140 -7.45 -4.11 -5.32
N LYS A 141 -8.74 -3.79 -5.21
CA LYS A 141 -9.46 -3.81 -3.94
C LYS A 141 -10.39 -5.03 -3.87
N GLY A 142 -10.68 -5.50 -2.66
CA GLY A 142 -11.51 -6.68 -2.45
C GLY A 142 -10.73 -7.99 -2.42
N ALA A 143 -11.43 -9.12 -2.63
CA ALA A 143 -10.82 -10.45 -2.52
C ALA A 143 -9.87 -10.75 -3.68
N ALA A 144 -8.59 -10.81 -3.41
CA ALA A 144 -7.57 -11.18 -4.38
C ALA A 144 -6.77 -12.44 -3.96
N SER A 145 -7.14 -13.08 -2.84
CA SER A 145 -6.40 -14.24 -2.32
C SER A 145 -6.46 -15.48 -3.22
N THR A 146 -7.46 -15.60 -4.08
CA THR A 146 -7.57 -16.70 -5.05
C THR A 146 -6.37 -16.71 -6.00
N LEU A 147 -5.99 -15.58 -6.53
CA LEU A 147 -4.85 -15.49 -7.45
C LEU A 147 -3.52 -15.23 -6.73
N TYR A 148 -3.52 -14.41 -5.68
CA TYR A 148 -2.29 -13.93 -5.06
C TYR A 148 -1.95 -14.59 -3.71
N GLY A 149 -2.88 -15.36 -3.12
CA GLY A 149 -2.66 -16.08 -1.86
C GLY A 149 -2.88 -15.22 -0.63
N ALA A 150 -2.11 -15.51 0.42
CA ALA A 150 -2.22 -14.86 1.72
C ALA A 150 -1.95 -13.35 1.67
N GLU A 151 -2.44 -12.64 2.71
CA GLU A 151 -2.26 -11.20 2.94
C GLU A 151 -3.05 -10.26 1.99
N ALA A 152 -3.82 -10.80 1.04
CA ALA A 152 -4.70 -10.05 0.15
C ALA A 152 -6.15 -9.95 0.69
N LEU A 153 -6.32 -9.66 1.99
CA LEU A 153 -7.64 -9.54 2.63
C LEU A 153 -8.45 -8.36 2.08
N GLY A 154 -7.86 -7.19 2.05
CA GLY A 154 -8.45 -5.97 1.53
C GLY A 154 -8.13 -5.73 0.07
N GLY A 155 -7.06 -6.36 -0.44
CA GLY A 155 -6.62 -6.21 -1.81
C GLY A 155 -5.12 -6.34 -2.03
N VAL A 156 -4.69 -5.94 -3.23
CA VAL A 156 -3.30 -6.02 -3.70
C VAL A 156 -2.84 -4.65 -4.21
N ILE A 157 -1.62 -4.28 -3.89
CA ILE A 157 -0.92 -3.14 -4.47
C ILE A 157 0.25 -3.70 -5.29
N ASN A 158 0.16 -3.67 -6.61
CA ASN A 158 1.21 -4.16 -7.50
C ASN A 158 1.98 -2.98 -8.10
N ILE A 159 3.24 -2.86 -7.75
CA ILE A 159 4.14 -1.82 -8.24
C ILE A 159 4.86 -2.40 -9.45
N ILE A 160 4.56 -1.85 -10.62
CA ILE A 160 5.24 -2.20 -11.86
C ILE A 160 6.43 -1.24 -12.01
N THR A 161 7.63 -1.80 -12.05
CA THR A 161 8.85 -1.00 -12.23
C THR A 161 9.13 -0.78 -13.70
N LYS A 162 9.85 0.30 -13.99
CA LYS A 162 10.36 0.56 -15.35
C LYS A 162 11.21 -0.61 -15.85
N THR A 163 11.09 -0.90 -17.12
CA THR A 163 11.84 -1.97 -17.80
C THR A 163 12.71 -1.39 -18.90
N PRO A 164 13.76 -2.10 -19.33
CA PRO A 164 14.57 -1.72 -20.49
C PRO A 164 13.70 -1.51 -21.73
N SER A 165 13.82 -0.37 -22.39
CA SER A 165 12.98 -0.04 -23.57
C SER A 165 13.73 0.65 -24.69
N LYS A 166 14.46 1.71 -24.39
CA LYS A 166 15.26 2.50 -25.34
C LYS A 166 16.44 3.14 -24.61
N GLU A 167 17.44 3.54 -25.38
CA GLU A 167 18.58 4.29 -24.85
C GLU A 167 18.15 5.66 -24.33
N GLY A 168 18.67 6.02 -23.18
CA GLY A 168 18.44 7.30 -22.53
C GLY A 168 18.44 7.23 -21.01
N GLY A 169 18.50 8.38 -20.40
CA GLY A 169 18.56 8.50 -18.97
C GLY A 169 17.85 9.74 -18.44
N SER A 170 17.84 9.87 -17.13
CA SER A 170 17.39 11.08 -16.44
C SER A 170 18.16 11.28 -15.15
N ALA A 171 18.47 12.54 -14.83
CA ALA A 171 19.02 12.92 -13.54
C ALA A 171 18.13 14.00 -12.92
N THR A 172 17.82 13.86 -11.61
CA THR A 172 17.07 14.83 -10.84
C THR A 172 17.84 15.22 -9.61
N VAL A 173 17.92 16.53 -9.36
CA VAL A 173 18.43 17.09 -8.10
C VAL A 173 17.31 17.92 -7.48
N ALA A 174 17.08 17.76 -6.20
CA ALA A 174 16.05 18.51 -5.49
C ALA A 174 16.53 18.97 -4.12
N VAL A 175 16.11 20.15 -3.73
CA VAL A 175 16.35 20.76 -2.42
C VAL A 175 15.06 21.35 -1.88
N GLY A 176 14.87 21.23 -0.58
CA GLY A 176 13.69 21.75 0.08
C GLY A 176 13.99 22.29 1.47
N ASN A 177 12.97 22.82 2.12
CA ASN A 177 13.07 23.21 3.51
C ASN A 177 13.26 21.98 4.42
N ARG A 178 13.49 22.20 5.71
CA ARG A 178 13.68 21.15 6.74
C ARG A 178 14.80 20.14 6.41
N GLY A 179 15.83 20.58 5.66
CA GLY A 179 16.96 19.73 5.29
C GLY A 179 16.63 18.66 4.23
N SER A 180 15.51 18.79 3.53
CA SER A 180 15.18 17.89 2.43
C SER A 180 16.16 18.07 1.27
N LYS A 181 16.71 16.95 0.82
CA LYS A 181 17.55 16.86 -0.38
C LYS A 181 17.28 15.54 -1.06
N ARG A 182 17.18 15.55 -2.38
CA ARG A 182 17.01 14.33 -3.19
C ARG A 182 17.91 14.40 -4.42
N PHE A 183 18.46 13.27 -4.73
CA PHE A 183 19.19 13.03 -5.95
C PHE A 183 18.73 11.69 -6.52
N ASP A 184 18.34 11.65 -7.77
CA ASP A 184 18.08 10.42 -8.47
C ASP A 184 18.68 10.49 -9.88
N ILE A 185 19.21 9.35 -10.34
CA ILE A 185 19.75 9.16 -11.67
C ILE A 185 19.36 7.78 -12.19
N SER A 186 18.97 7.70 -13.44
CA SER A 186 18.74 6.43 -14.12
C SER A 186 19.23 6.50 -15.55
N TYR A 187 19.71 5.35 -16.05
CA TYR A 187 20.11 5.17 -17.42
C TYR A 187 19.72 3.78 -17.88
N GLY A 188 19.30 3.66 -19.11
CA GLY A 188 18.93 2.39 -19.71
C GLY A 188 19.16 2.33 -21.21
N THR A 189 19.06 1.13 -21.73
CA THR A 189 19.05 0.78 -23.14
C THR A 189 17.82 -0.10 -23.42
N ASP A 190 17.74 -0.70 -24.57
CA ASP A 190 16.75 -1.73 -24.88
C ASP A 190 16.92 -3.02 -24.06
N ARG A 191 18.13 -3.26 -23.50
CA ARG A 191 18.48 -4.48 -22.76
C ARG A 191 18.64 -4.32 -21.26
N PHE A 192 19.05 -3.16 -20.78
CA PHE A 192 19.21 -2.94 -19.35
C PHE A 192 18.70 -1.57 -18.91
N LEU A 193 18.35 -1.46 -17.64
CA LEU A 193 18.02 -0.23 -16.95
C LEU A 193 18.65 -0.28 -15.55
N VAL A 194 19.30 0.79 -15.14
CA VAL A 194 19.81 0.97 -13.79
C VAL A 194 19.41 2.33 -13.26
N GLY A 195 19.11 2.42 -11.98
CA GLY A 195 18.85 3.68 -11.34
C GLY A 195 19.27 3.68 -9.87
N ILE A 196 19.62 4.86 -9.39
CA ILE A 196 20.01 5.13 -8.00
C ILE A 196 19.21 6.34 -7.53
N ASP A 197 18.62 6.24 -6.37
CA ASP A 197 17.99 7.35 -5.69
C ASP A 197 18.63 7.56 -4.30
N ARG A 198 18.78 8.80 -3.89
CA ARG A 198 19.28 9.18 -2.56
C ARG A 198 18.42 10.31 -2.02
N LYS A 199 17.87 10.11 -0.82
CA LYS A 199 17.01 11.09 -0.17
C LYS A 199 17.50 11.36 1.24
N TYR A 200 17.43 12.62 1.65
CA TYR A 200 17.70 13.09 3.00
C TYR A 200 16.49 13.87 3.49
N TRP A 201 16.20 13.77 4.78
CA TRP A 201 15.20 14.61 5.45
C TRP A 201 15.74 15.06 6.80
N GLY A 202 15.38 16.26 7.18
CA GLY A 202 15.76 16.85 8.44
C GLY A 202 14.80 16.49 9.58
N THR A 203 15.07 17.07 10.74
CA THR A 203 14.24 16.92 11.93
C THR A 203 12.87 17.52 11.70
N GLN A 204 11.85 16.80 12.08
CA GLN A 204 10.46 17.25 12.09
C GLN A 204 10.13 17.89 13.45
N ASP A 205 9.10 18.74 13.48
CA ASP A 205 8.62 19.33 14.72
C ASP A 205 8.17 18.24 15.71
N PRO A 206 8.35 18.46 17.01
CA PRO A 206 7.89 17.51 18.01
C PRO A 206 6.35 17.43 18.02
N SER A 207 5.83 16.25 18.36
CA SER A 207 4.40 16.04 18.55
C SER A 207 3.86 16.77 19.79
N THR A 208 2.54 16.84 19.92
CA THR A 208 1.90 17.21 21.19
C THR A 208 2.27 16.18 22.27
N PRO A 209 2.59 16.61 23.48
CA PRO A 209 2.86 15.70 24.58
C PRO A 209 1.67 14.76 24.84
N VAL A 210 1.97 13.49 24.97
CA VAL A 210 1.00 12.43 25.25
C VAL A 210 1.39 11.74 26.54
N ARG A 211 0.45 11.60 27.44
CA ARG A 211 0.65 10.86 28.67
C ARG A 211 0.77 9.37 28.36
N TYR A 212 1.84 8.76 28.82
CA TYR A 212 2.07 7.34 28.68
C TYR A 212 1.94 6.65 30.04
N ASP A 213 0.85 5.91 30.21
CA ASP A 213 0.65 5.06 31.38
C ASP A 213 0.66 3.59 30.98
N TYR A 214 1.83 3.00 30.99
CA TYR A 214 2.01 1.60 30.62
C TYR A 214 1.73 0.61 31.77
N THR A 215 1.61 1.10 33.02
CA THR A 215 1.63 0.21 34.19
C THR A 215 0.65 0.58 35.28
N GLY A 216 -0.28 1.53 35.07
CA GLY A 216 -1.13 2.08 36.13
C GLY A 216 -0.35 2.92 37.16
N ARG A 217 0.95 3.15 36.96
CA ARG A 217 1.78 4.08 37.74
C ARG A 217 1.64 5.48 37.15
N LYS A 218 1.90 6.54 37.95
CA LYS A 218 1.95 7.92 37.46
C LYS A 218 2.91 8.02 36.28
N GLY A 219 2.39 7.97 35.04
CA GLY A 219 3.15 8.07 33.81
C GLY A 219 3.66 9.50 33.60
N TYR A 220 4.76 9.64 32.86
CA TYR A 220 5.24 10.92 32.41
C TYR A 220 4.65 11.25 31.05
N ASP A 221 4.44 12.53 30.76
CA ASP A 221 4.09 12.96 29.43
C ASP A 221 5.33 12.96 28.55
N TYR A 222 5.16 12.49 27.32
CA TYR A 222 6.23 12.45 26.32
C TYR A 222 5.76 13.15 25.05
N TYR A 223 6.66 13.82 24.37
CA TYR A 223 6.51 14.17 22.98
C TYR A 223 7.46 13.36 22.12
N THR A 224 7.06 13.08 20.88
CA THR A 224 7.89 12.38 19.91
C THR A 224 8.61 13.39 19.02
N THR A 225 9.86 13.10 18.70
CA THR A 225 10.61 13.83 17.66
C THR A 225 10.96 12.86 16.56
N ARG A 226 10.75 13.25 15.31
CA ARG A 226 11.31 12.54 14.16
C ARG A 226 12.59 13.26 13.77
N ASN A 227 13.72 12.66 14.08
CA ASN A 227 15.00 13.22 13.77
C ASN A 227 15.33 13.02 12.27
N LYS A 228 16.44 13.63 11.84
CA LYS A 228 16.96 13.49 10.49
C LYS A 228 17.18 12.03 10.10
N GLY A 229 16.99 11.73 8.84
CA GLY A 229 17.23 10.42 8.27
C GLY A 229 17.63 10.50 6.80
N ASN A 230 17.84 9.34 6.22
CA ASN A 230 18.15 9.24 4.80
C ASN A 230 17.75 7.86 4.26
N SER A 231 17.57 7.79 2.95
CA SER A 231 17.39 6.53 2.23
C SER A 231 18.27 6.47 0.99
N LEU A 232 18.64 5.26 0.60
CA LEU A 232 19.31 4.91 -0.64
C LEU A 232 18.50 3.82 -1.32
N GLY A 233 18.09 4.04 -2.56
CA GLY A 233 17.48 3.07 -3.44
C GLY A 233 18.40 2.75 -4.61
N VAL A 234 18.46 1.48 -5.00
CA VAL A 234 19.10 1.02 -6.23
C VAL A 234 18.13 0.08 -6.90
N PHE A 235 17.85 0.30 -8.16
CA PHE A 235 17.06 -0.62 -8.96
C PHE A 235 17.79 -0.97 -10.26
N MET A 236 17.62 -2.20 -10.69
CA MET A 236 18.22 -2.74 -11.91
C MET A 236 17.21 -3.66 -12.57
N SER A 237 17.12 -3.57 -13.89
CA SER A 237 16.35 -4.50 -14.72
C SER A 237 17.17 -4.84 -15.96
N GLY A 238 17.29 -6.12 -16.30
CA GLY A 238 18.04 -6.60 -17.44
C GLY A 238 17.30 -7.68 -18.21
N LYS A 239 17.13 -7.52 -19.52
CA LYS A 239 16.64 -8.55 -20.43
C LYS A 239 17.80 -9.49 -20.77
N LEU A 240 17.76 -10.71 -20.24
CA LEU A 240 18.71 -11.77 -20.59
C LEU A 240 18.37 -12.38 -21.95
N SER A 241 17.08 -12.39 -22.28
CA SER A 241 16.52 -12.69 -23.60
C SER A 241 15.17 -11.96 -23.74
N ASP A 242 14.50 -12.10 -24.89
CA ASP A 242 13.18 -11.51 -25.11
C ASP A 242 12.12 -12.06 -24.13
N LYS A 243 12.35 -13.26 -23.58
CA LYS A 243 11.46 -13.94 -22.64
C LYS A 243 11.92 -13.90 -21.19
N ILE A 244 13.17 -13.53 -20.91
CA ILE A 244 13.75 -13.63 -19.55
C ILE A 244 14.23 -12.25 -19.10
N THR A 245 13.69 -11.79 -17.98
CA THR A 245 14.06 -10.53 -17.33
C THR A 245 14.56 -10.79 -15.91
N LEU A 246 15.73 -10.24 -15.58
CA LEU A 246 16.27 -10.20 -14.23
C LEU A 246 15.99 -8.83 -13.62
N ASN A 247 15.39 -8.80 -12.42
CA ASN A 247 15.19 -7.56 -11.67
C ASN A 247 15.90 -7.65 -10.32
N TYR A 248 16.47 -6.54 -9.89
CA TYR A 248 17.05 -6.38 -8.57
C TYR A 248 16.71 -5.00 -8.00
N ASN A 249 16.22 -4.96 -6.77
CA ASN A 249 15.97 -3.73 -6.03
C ASN A 249 16.63 -3.82 -4.66
N ARG A 250 17.35 -2.78 -4.28
CA ARG A 250 17.90 -2.59 -2.94
C ARG A 250 17.38 -1.29 -2.36
N ALA A 251 16.94 -1.33 -1.11
CA ALA A 251 16.62 -0.13 -0.35
C ALA A 251 17.29 -0.17 1.02
N GLU A 252 17.98 0.90 1.36
CA GLU A 252 18.52 1.15 2.70
C GLU A 252 17.88 2.41 3.25
N SER A 253 17.36 2.38 4.47
CA SER A 253 16.94 3.56 5.18
C SER A 253 17.56 3.64 6.56
N ARG A 254 17.89 4.86 6.98
CA ARG A 254 18.34 5.17 8.33
C ARG A 254 17.44 6.26 8.88
N SER A 255 16.87 6.01 10.03
CA SER A 255 15.95 6.93 10.68
C SER A 255 16.16 6.94 12.18
N SER A 256 15.77 8.03 12.81
CA SER A 256 15.78 8.11 14.26
C SER A 256 14.56 8.87 14.77
N PHE A 257 14.13 8.54 15.97
CA PHE A 257 13.13 9.31 16.70
C PHE A 257 13.49 9.38 18.19
N GLY A 258 12.93 10.37 18.86
CA GLY A 258 13.06 10.52 20.30
C GLY A 258 11.71 10.44 21.01
N LEU A 259 11.70 9.82 22.17
CA LEU A 259 10.67 9.96 23.17
C LEU A 259 11.25 10.87 24.25
N ILE A 260 10.76 12.09 24.31
CA ILE A 260 11.33 13.12 25.20
C ILE A 260 10.32 13.40 26.31
N SER A 261 10.73 13.15 27.56
CA SER A 261 9.91 13.43 28.73
C SER A 261 9.71 14.94 28.92
N THR A 262 8.51 15.34 29.33
CA THR A 262 8.17 16.73 29.65
C THR A 262 8.57 17.14 31.07
N GLU A 263 9.28 16.29 31.82
CA GLU A 263 9.74 16.60 33.17
C GLU A 263 10.62 17.84 33.21
N ARG A 264 10.35 18.73 34.17
CA ARG A 264 11.10 19.99 34.34
C ARG A 264 12.47 19.78 34.93
N ASN A 265 12.69 18.73 35.74
CA ASN A 265 13.98 18.42 36.29
C ASN A 265 14.89 17.78 35.24
N PRO A 266 16.04 18.38 34.86
CA PRO A 266 16.85 17.90 33.76
C PRO A 266 17.40 16.47 33.97
N VAL A 267 17.71 16.08 35.18
CA VAL A 267 18.22 14.74 35.51
C VAL A 267 17.12 13.68 35.30
N ARG A 268 15.91 13.97 35.78
CA ARG A 268 14.75 13.08 35.58
C ARG A 268 14.34 13.04 34.13
N GLN A 269 14.30 14.19 33.45
CA GLN A 269 14.03 14.27 32.02
C GLN A 269 14.99 13.38 31.23
N ALA A 270 16.29 13.47 31.50
CA ALA A 270 17.32 12.65 30.86
C ALA A 270 17.14 11.14 31.15
N ARG A 271 16.72 10.79 32.38
CA ARG A 271 16.45 9.37 32.75
C ARG A 271 15.24 8.79 32.04
N HIS A 272 14.22 9.62 31.73
CA HIS A 272 12.98 9.19 31.12
C HIS A 272 12.92 9.47 29.61
N SER A 273 13.93 10.12 29.05
CA SER A 273 14.01 10.38 27.60
C SER A 273 14.88 9.34 26.91
N THR A 274 14.43 8.87 25.75
CA THR A 274 15.12 7.84 24.96
C THR A 274 15.19 8.26 23.50
N THR A 275 16.36 8.10 22.88
CA THR A 275 16.54 8.22 21.42
C THR A 275 16.73 6.84 20.83
N TYR A 276 16.08 6.60 19.71
CA TYR A 276 16.12 5.37 18.92
C TYR A 276 16.74 5.64 17.57
N HIS A 277 17.62 4.75 17.11
CA HIS A 277 18.18 4.72 15.77
C HIS A 277 17.80 3.40 15.11
N TYR A 278 17.37 3.47 13.87
CA TYR A 278 17.01 2.30 13.09
C TYR A 278 17.69 2.33 11.73
N LYS A 279 18.15 1.16 11.32
CA LYS A 279 18.63 0.87 9.97
C LYS A 279 17.80 -0.28 9.40
N ASP A 280 17.18 -0.05 8.25
CA ASP A 280 16.39 -1.03 7.51
C ASP A 280 17.05 -1.26 6.16
N ASP A 281 17.55 -2.46 5.94
CA ASP A 281 18.15 -2.93 4.68
C ASP A 281 17.20 -3.94 4.05
N ARG A 282 16.85 -3.75 2.77
CA ARG A 282 15.98 -4.64 1.98
C ARG A 282 16.63 -4.95 0.64
N ASN A 283 16.55 -6.21 0.23
CA ASN A 283 16.96 -6.65 -1.09
C ASN A 283 15.85 -7.51 -1.69
N ASN A 284 15.58 -7.30 -2.96
CA ASN A 284 14.59 -8.04 -3.72
C ASN A 284 15.21 -8.40 -5.07
N ALA A 285 15.21 -9.68 -5.40
CA ALA A 285 15.68 -10.18 -6.67
C ALA A 285 14.62 -11.06 -7.31
N SER A 286 14.42 -10.96 -8.61
CA SER A 286 13.52 -11.85 -9.34
C SER A 286 14.03 -12.14 -10.74
N LEU A 287 13.86 -13.39 -11.17
CA LEU A 287 14.03 -13.83 -12.53
C LEU A 287 12.65 -14.20 -13.07
N ILE A 288 12.21 -13.47 -14.09
CA ILE A 288 10.89 -13.61 -14.68
C ILE A 288 11.06 -14.17 -16.11
N TYR A 289 10.50 -15.34 -16.34
CA TYR A 289 10.24 -15.86 -17.67
C TYR A 289 8.82 -15.47 -18.09
N LYS A 290 8.65 -14.97 -19.28
CA LYS A 290 7.34 -14.62 -19.84
C LYS A 290 7.35 -14.84 -21.35
N ASP A 291 6.42 -15.65 -21.82
CA ASP A 291 6.02 -15.72 -23.23
C ASP A 291 4.53 -15.38 -23.37
N ASP A 292 3.91 -15.70 -24.49
CA ASP A 292 2.53 -15.33 -24.77
C ASP A 292 1.55 -15.91 -23.75
N ASN A 293 1.80 -17.15 -23.28
CA ASN A 293 0.87 -17.91 -22.46
C ASN A 293 1.43 -18.30 -21.09
N THR A 294 2.75 -18.28 -20.89
CA THR A 294 3.38 -18.77 -19.68
C THR A 294 4.12 -17.65 -18.96
N THR A 295 3.90 -17.56 -17.64
CA THR A 295 4.73 -16.72 -16.78
C THR A 295 5.32 -17.58 -15.68
N GLY A 296 6.64 -17.54 -15.54
CA GLY A 296 7.38 -18.18 -14.46
C GLY A 296 8.22 -17.16 -13.71
N THR A 297 8.20 -17.19 -12.38
CA THR A 297 8.94 -16.25 -11.55
C THR A 297 9.69 -16.99 -10.46
N LEU A 298 11.01 -16.80 -10.40
CA LEU A 298 11.83 -17.14 -9.24
C LEU A 298 12.13 -15.86 -8.49
N PHE A 299 12.04 -15.87 -7.17
CA PHE A 299 12.28 -14.67 -6.37
C PHE A 299 13.00 -14.94 -5.05
N TYR A 300 13.73 -13.93 -4.61
CA TYR A 300 14.36 -13.85 -3.30
C TYR A 300 14.17 -12.46 -2.72
N ASN A 301 13.69 -12.39 -1.48
CA ASN A 301 13.54 -11.14 -0.73
C ASN A 301 14.19 -11.30 0.63
N ASP A 302 14.92 -10.30 1.08
CA ASP A 302 15.38 -10.22 2.46
C ASP A 302 15.21 -8.83 3.06
N ARG A 303 15.04 -8.80 4.36
CA ARG A 303 15.02 -7.59 5.16
C ARG A 303 15.84 -7.79 6.42
N THR A 304 16.76 -6.89 6.66
CA THR A 304 17.49 -6.78 7.93
C THR A 304 17.15 -5.45 8.59
N MET A 305 16.47 -5.52 9.73
CA MET A 305 16.18 -4.37 10.58
C MET A 305 17.11 -4.41 11.80
N ARG A 306 17.83 -3.33 12.04
CA ARG A 306 18.67 -3.13 13.21
C ARG A 306 18.20 -1.90 13.97
N GLY A 307 18.02 -2.04 15.28
CA GLY A 307 17.62 -0.95 16.15
C GLY A 307 18.57 -0.79 17.32
N GLU A 308 18.85 0.44 17.68
CA GLU A 308 19.62 0.83 18.86
C GLU A 308 18.84 1.90 19.62
N SER A 309 18.91 1.87 20.94
CA SER A 309 18.30 2.90 21.79
C SER A 309 19.26 3.36 22.87
N ARG A 310 19.13 4.63 23.24
CA ARG A 310 19.87 5.22 24.34
C ARG A 310 18.95 6.07 25.20
N VAL A 311 18.85 5.72 26.48
CA VAL A 311 18.30 6.62 27.48
C VAL A 311 19.26 7.81 27.61
N HIS A 312 18.75 9.03 27.68
CA HIS A 312 19.61 10.24 27.63
C HIS A 312 20.61 10.33 28.80
N SER A 313 20.29 9.70 29.93
CA SER A 313 21.23 9.59 31.07
C SER A 313 22.31 8.51 30.88
N ALA A 314 22.21 7.67 29.87
CA ALA A 314 23.18 6.60 29.60
C ALA A 314 24.27 7.06 28.61
N LYS A 315 25.50 6.54 28.79
CA LYS A 315 26.64 6.88 27.92
C LYS A 315 26.59 6.17 26.55
N GLN A 316 25.98 5.00 26.47
CA GLN A 316 26.05 4.13 25.29
C GLN A 316 24.69 3.75 24.75
N PHE A 317 24.63 3.53 23.44
CA PHE A 317 23.49 2.88 22.77
C PHE A 317 23.49 1.38 23.09
N LYS A 318 22.28 0.85 23.22
CA LYS A 318 22.04 -0.60 23.36
C LYS A 318 21.15 -1.09 22.22
N PRO A 319 21.36 -2.32 21.72
CA PRO A 319 20.49 -2.92 20.73
C PRO A 319 19.04 -2.97 21.24
N THR A 320 18.07 -2.76 20.32
CA THR A 320 16.64 -2.87 20.63
C THR A 320 16.11 -4.28 20.31
N GLU A 321 15.04 -4.68 20.96
CA GLU A 321 14.37 -5.97 20.71
C GLU A 321 13.73 -6.08 19.32
N THR A 322 13.62 -4.96 18.59
CA THR A 322 13.04 -4.92 17.24
C THR A 322 14.01 -5.31 16.14
N SER A 323 15.29 -5.56 16.49
CA SER A 323 16.29 -6.03 15.51
C SER A 323 15.98 -7.45 15.04
N TYR A 324 15.84 -7.63 13.69
CA TYR A 324 15.51 -8.92 13.10
C TYR A 324 16.01 -9.07 11.66
N VAL A 325 16.03 -10.31 11.19
CA VAL A 325 16.20 -10.69 9.79
C VAL A 325 15.00 -11.51 9.36
N ALA A 326 14.37 -11.13 8.26
CA ALA A 326 13.30 -11.88 7.61
C ALA A 326 13.70 -12.16 6.15
N ARG A 327 13.44 -13.38 5.66
CA ARG A 327 13.74 -13.79 4.30
C ARG A 327 12.58 -14.54 3.69
N GLN A 328 12.45 -14.43 2.40
CA GLN A 328 11.47 -15.18 1.60
C GLN A 328 12.10 -15.52 0.25
N TYR A 329 11.89 -16.73 -0.19
CA TYR A 329 12.22 -17.14 -1.56
C TYR A 329 11.16 -18.11 -2.07
N GLY A 330 10.99 -18.14 -3.37
CA GLY A 330 9.96 -18.99 -3.94
C GLY A 330 9.93 -18.98 -5.46
N ILE A 331 8.99 -19.77 -5.94
CA ILE A 331 8.66 -19.92 -7.34
C ILE A 331 7.16 -19.79 -7.52
N ASP A 332 6.76 -19.12 -8.59
CA ASP A 332 5.37 -19.06 -9.07
C ASP A 332 5.39 -19.32 -10.57
N VAL A 333 4.59 -20.27 -11.05
CA VAL A 333 4.49 -20.60 -12.47
C VAL A 333 3.02 -20.69 -12.81
N GLN A 334 2.62 -20.02 -13.88
CA GLN A 334 1.28 -20.10 -14.45
C GLN A 334 1.30 -20.27 -15.95
N HIS A 335 0.25 -20.89 -16.46
CA HIS A 335 0.00 -21.00 -17.89
C HIS A 335 -1.46 -20.62 -18.19
N GLU A 336 -1.67 -20.00 -19.34
CA GLU A 336 -2.97 -19.59 -19.86
C GLU A 336 -3.28 -20.40 -21.13
N TRP A 337 -4.44 -21.01 -21.16
CA TRP A 337 -4.96 -21.73 -22.32
C TRP A 337 -6.16 -20.98 -22.86
N ASP A 338 -6.08 -20.65 -24.15
CA ASP A 338 -7.19 -20.05 -24.88
C ASP A 338 -8.08 -21.12 -25.51
N PHE A 339 -9.40 -20.90 -25.43
CA PHE A 339 -10.40 -21.75 -26.00
C PHE A 339 -11.38 -20.93 -26.84
N ARG A 340 -12.08 -21.57 -27.76
CA ARG A 340 -13.11 -20.97 -28.60
C ARG A 340 -12.66 -19.68 -29.33
N GLY A 341 -11.39 -19.62 -29.75
CA GLY A 341 -10.84 -18.46 -30.46
C GLY A 341 -10.66 -17.24 -29.53
N GLY A 342 -10.19 -17.46 -28.31
CA GLY A 342 -9.92 -16.40 -27.31
C GLY A 342 -11.13 -15.89 -26.55
N LYS A 343 -12.30 -16.52 -26.71
CA LYS A 343 -13.53 -16.16 -25.96
C LYS A 343 -13.56 -16.73 -24.55
N ASP A 344 -12.91 -17.85 -24.35
CA ASP A 344 -12.74 -18.49 -23.06
C ASP A 344 -11.25 -18.66 -22.78
N TYR A 345 -10.83 -18.51 -21.54
CA TYR A 345 -9.47 -18.82 -21.14
C TYR A 345 -9.42 -19.46 -19.76
N LEU A 346 -8.46 -20.34 -19.57
CA LEU A 346 -8.13 -20.95 -18.29
C LEU A 346 -6.73 -20.55 -17.90
N ILE A 347 -6.58 -19.90 -16.76
CA ILE A 347 -5.29 -19.72 -16.12
C ILE A 347 -5.18 -20.77 -15.02
N ALA A 348 -4.08 -21.53 -15.00
CA ALA A 348 -3.76 -22.38 -13.87
C ALA A 348 -2.28 -22.24 -13.52
N GLY A 349 -1.98 -22.42 -12.23
CA GLY A 349 -0.61 -22.24 -11.77
C GLY A 349 -0.33 -22.88 -10.42
N VAL A 350 0.95 -22.86 -10.10
CA VAL A 350 1.49 -23.41 -8.85
C VAL A 350 2.40 -22.38 -8.19
N THR A 351 2.36 -22.33 -6.86
CA THR A 351 3.25 -21.48 -6.06
C THR A 351 3.94 -22.35 -5.02
N GLY A 352 5.26 -22.17 -4.88
CA GLY A 352 6.03 -22.71 -3.76
C GLY A 352 6.85 -21.59 -3.13
N LYS A 353 6.76 -21.38 -1.82
CA LYS A 353 7.58 -20.37 -1.13
C LYS A 353 7.98 -20.83 0.27
N GLN A 354 9.13 -20.35 0.71
CA GLN A 354 9.59 -20.48 2.09
C GLN A 354 9.84 -19.09 2.69
N GLU A 355 9.41 -18.91 3.92
CA GLU A 355 9.64 -17.71 4.74
C GLU A 355 10.44 -18.09 5.98
N THR A 356 11.39 -17.25 6.37
CA THR A 356 12.17 -17.41 7.60
C THR A 356 12.20 -16.11 8.40
N TYR A 357 12.30 -16.24 9.72
CA TYR A 357 12.41 -15.10 10.62
C TYR A 357 13.44 -15.38 11.71
N ARG A 358 14.23 -14.37 12.08
CA ARG A 358 15.18 -14.44 13.20
C ARG A 358 15.24 -13.09 13.90
N ALA A 359 14.91 -13.05 15.19
CA ALA A 359 15.17 -11.88 16.03
C ALA A 359 16.61 -11.92 16.54
N THR A 360 17.34 -10.80 16.46
CA THR A 360 18.77 -10.74 16.80
C THR A 360 19.04 -10.77 18.29
N GLN A 361 18.06 -10.46 19.14
CA GLN A 361 18.18 -10.48 20.61
C GLN A 361 17.49 -11.68 21.28
N ALA A 362 16.82 -12.53 20.51
CA ALA A 362 16.24 -13.74 21.10
C ALA A 362 17.35 -14.69 21.52
N PRO A 363 17.38 -15.13 22.77
CA PRO A 363 18.44 -16.03 23.26
C PRO A 363 18.38 -17.42 22.67
N VAL A 364 17.46 -17.70 21.75
CA VAL A 364 17.28 -19.04 21.19
C VAL A 364 17.24 -19.03 19.67
N TYR A 365 18.03 -19.65 19.20
CA TYR A 365 18.55 -20.55 18.18
C TYR A 365 17.50 -21.19 17.25
N THR A 366 16.21 -20.94 17.36
CA THR A 366 15.21 -21.40 16.42
C THR A 366 15.04 -20.36 15.31
N ARG A 367 15.27 -20.78 14.08
CA ARG A 367 14.95 -20.03 12.88
C ARG A 367 13.60 -20.52 12.40
N PRO A 368 12.49 -19.93 12.85
CA PRO A 368 11.19 -20.36 12.37
C PRO A 368 11.13 -20.20 10.86
N HIS A 369 10.60 -21.21 10.20
CA HIS A 369 10.34 -21.19 8.78
C HIS A 369 8.91 -21.66 8.51
N ARG A 370 8.34 -21.13 7.46
CA ARG A 370 7.04 -21.51 6.94
C ARG A 370 7.19 -21.89 5.48
N ASN A 371 6.69 -23.06 5.11
CA ASN A 371 6.59 -23.45 3.71
C ASN A 371 5.14 -23.30 3.25
N THR A 372 4.95 -22.76 2.07
CA THR A 372 3.64 -22.56 1.47
C THR A 372 3.65 -23.17 0.08
N TYR A 373 2.71 -24.08 -0.18
CA TYR A 373 2.50 -24.69 -1.48
C TYR A 373 1.06 -24.43 -1.90
N ALA A 374 0.86 -24.03 -3.14
CA ALA A 374 -0.48 -23.79 -3.62
C ALA A 374 -0.65 -24.19 -5.08
N VAL A 375 -1.86 -24.60 -5.38
CA VAL A 375 -2.37 -24.73 -6.75
C VAL A 375 -3.56 -23.81 -6.91
N TYR A 376 -3.68 -23.17 -8.05
CA TYR A 376 -4.78 -22.25 -8.33
C TYR A 376 -5.21 -22.33 -9.78
N SER A 377 -6.47 -21.99 -10.02
CA SER A 377 -7.02 -21.86 -11.36
C SER A 377 -8.05 -20.73 -11.42
N SER A 378 -8.21 -20.15 -12.59
CA SER A 378 -9.24 -19.17 -12.92
C SER A 378 -9.74 -19.43 -14.33
N TYR A 379 -11.01 -19.81 -14.48
CA TYR A 379 -11.64 -20.08 -15.75
C TYR A 379 -12.58 -18.94 -16.09
N SER A 380 -12.32 -18.26 -17.22
CA SER A 380 -13.14 -17.21 -17.77
C SER A 380 -13.92 -17.74 -18.98
N ARG A 381 -15.23 -17.49 -18.99
CA ARG A 381 -16.13 -17.88 -20.06
C ARG A 381 -16.98 -16.72 -20.56
N GLU A 382 -16.85 -16.39 -21.83
CA GLU A 382 -17.81 -15.54 -22.53
C GLU A 382 -19.11 -16.32 -22.75
N ILE A 383 -20.14 -16.04 -21.93
CA ILE A 383 -21.47 -16.64 -22.05
C ILE A 383 -22.16 -16.13 -23.36
N ASN A 384 -22.00 -14.83 -23.61
CA ASN A 384 -22.38 -14.14 -24.83
C ASN A 384 -21.58 -12.82 -24.90
N PRO A 385 -21.64 -12.03 -26.00
CA PRO A 385 -20.87 -10.81 -26.19
C PRO A 385 -21.02 -9.73 -25.09
N LYS A 386 -22.04 -9.85 -24.23
CA LYS A 386 -22.31 -8.91 -23.14
C LYS A 386 -21.99 -9.48 -21.75
N TRP A 387 -21.84 -10.78 -21.61
CA TRP A 387 -21.68 -11.41 -20.32
C TRP A 387 -20.49 -12.36 -20.28
N THR A 388 -19.59 -12.11 -19.35
CA THR A 388 -18.44 -13.00 -19.04
C THR A 388 -18.51 -13.41 -17.58
N ALA A 389 -18.41 -14.71 -17.31
CA ALA A 389 -18.31 -15.25 -15.95
C ALA A 389 -16.91 -15.81 -15.71
N ILE A 390 -16.37 -15.57 -14.50
CA ILE A 390 -15.06 -16.08 -14.09
C ILE A 390 -15.21 -16.86 -12.79
N LEU A 391 -14.68 -18.09 -12.76
CA LEU A 391 -14.64 -18.95 -11.60
C LEU A 391 -13.19 -19.20 -11.20
N GLY A 392 -12.82 -18.79 -10.02
CA GLY A 392 -11.48 -18.95 -9.46
C GLY A 392 -11.47 -19.88 -8.25
N LEU A 393 -10.42 -20.67 -8.12
CA LEU A 393 -10.21 -21.55 -6.97
C LEU A 393 -8.71 -21.65 -6.66
N ARG A 394 -8.36 -21.53 -5.39
CA ARG A 394 -7.01 -21.79 -4.90
C ARG A 394 -7.05 -22.67 -3.66
N TYR A 395 -6.25 -23.73 -3.67
CA TYR A 395 -5.93 -24.52 -2.51
C TYR A 395 -4.50 -24.22 -2.07
N THR A 396 -4.32 -23.95 -0.78
CA THR A 396 -3.00 -23.63 -0.20
C THR A 396 -2.76 -24.55 0.99
N ALA A 397 -1.67 -25.30 0.96
CA ALA A 397 -1.12 -26.08 2.06
C ALA A 397 0.05 -25.31 2.67
N ILE A 398 0.02 -25.10 3.97
CA ILE A 398 0.99 -24.30 4.72
C ILE A 398 1.57 -25.16 5.83
N SER A 399 2.86 -25.49 5.74
CA SER A 399 3.60 -26.09 6.85
C SER A 399 4.14 -24.95 7.72
N ASP A 400 3.52 -24.80 8.89
CA ASP A 400 3.81 -23.72 9.83
C ASP A 400 4.46 -24.30 11.11
N PRO A 401 5.44 -23.62 11.69
CA PRO A 401 6.14 -24.10 12.89
C PRO A 401 5.22 -24.40 14.09
N ILE A 402 3.99 -23.87 14.08
CA ILE A 402 3.04 -24.07 15.17
C ILE A 402 2.02 -25.12 14.82
N LYS A 403 1.38 -24.97 13.66
CA LYS A 403 0.35 -25.89 13.18
C LYS A 403 0.16 -25.71 11.68
N ASP A 404 0.20 -26.83 10.97
CA ASP A 404 -0.12 -26.86 9.55
C ASP A 404 -1.54 -26.37 9.28
N GLN A 405 -1.71 -25.63 8.20
CA GLN A 405 -2.96 -25.03 7.77
C GLN A 405 -3.28 -25.41 6.34
N HIS A 406 -4.56 -25.57 6.05
CA HIS A 406 -5.08 -25.78 4.71
C HIS A 406 -6.17 -24.75 4.44
N VAL A 407 -6.03 -23.99 3.36
CA VAL A 407 -6.95 -22.91 3.05
C VAL A 407 -7.45 -23.03 1.62
N LEU A 408 -8.78 -22.97 1.48
CA LEU A 408 -9.46 -22.92 0.19
C LEU A 408 -10.05 -21.53 -0.01
N THR A 409 -9.72 -20.88 -1.13
CA THR A 409 -10.20 -19.53 -1.48
C THR A 409 -10.91 -19.57 -2.85
N PRO A 410 -12.24 -19.76 -2.86
CA PRO A 410 -13.06 -19.62 -4.07
C PRO A 410 -13.31 -18.16 -4.41
N GLN A 411 -13.52 -17.89 -5.71
CA GLN A 411 -13.92 -16.60 -6.25
C GLN A 411 -14.91 -16.79 -7.40
N PHE A 412 -15.93 -15.95 -7.44
CA PHE A 412 -16.84 -15.81 -8.55
C PHE A 412 -16.90 -14.36 -9.00
N GLN A 413 -16.79 -14.15 -10.30
CA GLN A 413 -16.92 -12.83 -10.90
C GLN A 413 -17.87 -12.90 -12.09
N LEU A 414 -18.63 -11.83 -12.30
CA LEU A 414 -19.53 -11.67 -13.44
C LEU A 414 -19.35 -10.26 -14.00
N LEU A 415 -19.03 -10.19 -15.28
CA LEU A 415 -18.89 -8.95 -16.03
C LEU A 415 -20.07 -8.78 -16.97
N HIS A 416 -20.67 -7.61 -16.99
CA HIS A 416 -21.65 -7.18 -17.98
C HIS A 416 -21.13 -6.01 -18.80
N THR A 417 -20.80 -6.24 -20.04
CA THR A 417 -20.40 -5.20 -20.99
C THR A 417 -21.66 -4.49 -21.53
N ILE A 418 -21.90 -3.26 -21.08
CA ILE A 418 -23.05 -2.46 -21.50
C ILE A 418 -22.83 -1.95 -22.93
N ASN A 419 -21.63 -1.39 -23.17
CA ASN A 419 -21.16 -0.91 -24.48
C ASN A 419 -19.61 -0.79 -24.45
N LYS A 420 -19.01 -0.31 -25.56
CA LYS A 420 -17.55 -0.17 -25.70
C LYS A 420 -16.86 0.73 -24.66
N ALA A 421 -17.60 1.53 -23.91
CA ALA A 421 -17.09 2.48 -22.94
C ALA A 421 -17.59 2.23 -21.50
N SER A 422 -18.46 1.22 -21.28
CA SER A 422 -19.09 1.02 -19.98
C SER A 422 -19.30 -0.45 -19.68
N SER A 423 -19.01 -0.83 -18.44
CA SER A 423 -19.26 -2.17 -17.89
C SER A 423 -19.78 -2.11 -16.46
N MET A 424 -20.43 -3.17 -16.03
CA MET A 424 -20.81 -3.46 -14.65
C MET A 424 -20.23 -4.81 -14.26
N TYR A 425 -19.93 -5.00 -12.97
CA TYR A 425 -19.42 -6.27 -12.51
C TYR A 425 -19.89 -6.62 -11.11
N LEU A 426 -19.91 -7.91 -10.82
CA LEU A 426 -20.06 -8.52 -9.51
C LEU A 426 -18.77 -9.29 -9.22
N ASN A 427 -18.22 -9.15 -8.00
CA ASN A 427 -17.08 -9.92 -7.53
C ASN A 427 -17.37 -10.43 -6.12
N ILE A 428 -17.31 -11.75 -5.93
CA ILE A 428 -17.49 -12.42 -4.66
C ILE A 428 -16.31 -13.34 -4.45
N GLY A 429 -15.59 -13.19 -3.34
CA GLY A 429 -14.43 -14.03 -3.10
C GLY A 429 -14.06 -14.15 -1.63
N LYS A 430 -13.45 -15.27 -1.29
CA LYS A 430 -12.88 -15.51 0.03
C LYS A 430 -11.42 -15.06 0.06
N ALA A 431 -11.01 -14.43 1.16
CA ALA A 431 -9.64 -14.01 1.38
C ALA A 431 -9.14 -14.42 2.77
N TYR A 432 -7.81 -14.52 2.94
CA TYR A 432 -7.20 -14.90 4.20
C TYR A 432 -5.82 -14.26 4.39
N THR A 433 -5.38 -14.18 5.65
CA THR A 433 -3.99 -13.88 6.00
C THR A 433 -3.49 -14.77 7.14
N MET A 434 -2.20 -15.10 7.09
CA MET A 434 -1.53 -15.87 8.14
C MET A 434 -0.99 -14.94 9.24
N PRO A 435 -0.90 -15.39 10.49
CA PRO A 435 -0.12 -14.68 11.49
C PRO A 435 1.33 -14.56 11.02
N SER A 436 1.98 -13.44 11.34
CA SER A 436 3.40 -13.29 11.02
C SER A 436 4.24 -14.32 11.81
N LEU A 437 5.39 -14.73 11.26
CA LEU A 437 6.29 -15.63 11.98
C LEU A 437 6.72 -15.05 13.33
N SER A 438 6.89 -13.73 13.44
CA SER A 438 7.20 -13.08 14.71
C SER A 438 6.06 -13.14 15.72
N ASP A 439 4.81 -13.03 15.29
CA ASP A 439 3.65 -13.16 16.18
C ASP A 439 3.55 -14.59 16.72
N SER A 440 3.82 -15.59 15.87
CA SER A 440 3.84 -16.99 16.23
C SER A 440 4.96 -17.34 17.23
N PHE A 441 6.11 -16.67 17.15
CA PHE A 441 7.32 -17.03 17.93
C PHE A 441 7.62 -16.16 19.13
N ARG A 442 7.10 -14.94 19.23
CA ARG A 442 7.24 -14.11 20.45
C ARG A 442 6.73 -14.81 21.70
N SER A 443 5.75 -15.70 21.52
CA SER A 443 5.16 -16.48 22.60
C SER A 443 6.02 -17.63 23.13
N VAL A 444 7.09 -18.03 22.43
CA VAL A 444 7.90 -19.21 22.84
C VAL A 444 9.12 -18.85 23.67
N ASN A 445 9.66 -17.63 23.58
CA ASN A 445 11.03 -17.31 24.04
C ASN A 445 11.19 -16.45 25.27
N ARG A 446 10.13 -16.01 25.93
CA ARG A 446 10.22 -15.30 27.21
C ARG A 446 9.16 -15.79 28.17
N GLN A 447 9.36 -16.88 28.89
CA GLN A 447 8.44 -17.31 29.96
C GLN A 447 6.93 -17.16 29.63
N TYR A 448 6.63 -16.82 28.39
CA TYR A 448 5.31 -16.73 27.79
C TYR A 448 4.99 -18.14 27.34
N THR A 449 4.40 -18.84 28.25
CA THR A 449 3.94 -20.20 28.01
C THR A 449 3.23 -20.28 26.65
N ALA A 450 3.66 -21.22 25.86
CA ALA A 450 3.21 -21.64 24.56
C ALA A 450 1.67 -21.76 24.34
N VAL A 451 0.86 -21.16 25.18
CA VAL A 451 -0.60 -21.33 25.20
C VAL A 451 -1.30 -20.57 24.08
N SER A 452 -0.78 -19.42 23.65
CA SER A 452 -1.48 -18.58 22.69
C SER A 452 -1.05 -18.78 21.25
N GLY A 453 0.23 -19.03 21.01
CA GLY A 453 0.74 -19.29 19.66
C GLY A 453 0.29 -20.64 19.08
N LYS A 454 0.01 -21.63 19.91
CA LYS A 454 -0.34 -23.00 19.48
C LYS A 454 -1.66 -23.11 18.72
N ASN A 455 -2.54 -22.12 18.77
CA ASN A 455 -3.87 -22.20 18.19
C ASN A 455 -4.20 -21.05 17.23
N LEU A 456 -3.22 -20.24 16.81
CA LEU A 456 -3.49 -19.17 15.84
C LEU A 456 -3.91 -19.77 14.50
N LYS A 457 -5.12 -19.38 14.08
CA LYS A 457 -5.70 -19.73 12.78
C LYS A 457 -5.54 -18.53 11.83
N PRO A 458 -5.62 -18.73 10.52
CA PRO A 458 -5.69 -17.60 9.59
C PRO A 458 -6.87 -16.67 9.90
N GLU A 459 -6.69 -15.36 9.75
CA GLU A 459 -7.81 -14.45 9.57
C GLU A 459 -8.42 -14.74 8.21
N GLU A 460 -9.73 -14.87 8.12
CA GLU A 460 -10.40 -15.20 6.86
C GLU A 460 -11.80 -14.59 6.78
N GLY A 461 -12.27 -14.38 5.58
CA GLY A 461 -13.62 -13.90 5.36
C GLY A 461 -13.96 -13.70 3.89
N TRP A 462 -15.12 -13.10 3.67
CA TRP A 462 -15.69 -12.89 2.36
C TRP A 462 -15.77 -11.41 2.02
N ASN A 463 -15.52 -11.12 0.75
CA ASN A 463 -15.76 -9.84 0.11
C ASN A 463 -16.86 -10.01 -0.94
N TYR A 464 -17.78 -9.05 -0.96
CA TYR A 464 -18.85 -8.91 -1.95
C TYR A 464 -18.76 -7.51 -2.54
N GLU A 465 -18.75 -7.40 -3.84
CA GLU A 465 -18.53 -6.14 -4.53
C GLU A 465 -19.40 -6.06 -5.80
N LEU A 466 -20.03 -4.92 -5.99
CA LEU A 466 -20.76 -4.55 -7.21
C LEU A 466 -20.20 -3.23 -7.70
N GLY A 467 -19.78 -3.18 -8.96
CA GLY A 467 -19.18 -1.98 -9.53
C GLY A 467 -19.71 -1.60 -10.91
N TYR A 468 -19.52 -0.33 -11.23
CA TYR A 468 -19.79 0.26 -12.53
C TYR A 468 -18.56 1.05 -12.98
N LYS A 469 -18.18 0.86 -14.25
CA LYS A 469 -17.09 1.57 -14.91
C LYS A 469 -17.58 2.20 -16.21
N ARG A 470 -17.15 3.44 -16.42
CA ARG A 470 -17.27 4.13 -17.70
C ARG A 470 -15.97 4.85 -18.00
N LEU A 471 -15.34 4.50 -19.11
CA LEU A 471 -14.05 5.05 -19.54
C LEU A 471 -14.18 5.59 -20.95
N ASN A 472 -14.15 6.90 -21.07
CA ASN A 472 -14.18 7.63 -22.35
C ASN A 472 -12.90 8.46 -22.51
N LYS A 473 -12.64 8.96 -23.71
CA LYS A 473 -11.52 9.87 -23.98
C LYS A 473 -11.57 11.17 -23.15
N LYS A 474 -12.76 11.69 -22.87
CA LYS A 474 -12.96 12.96 -22.16
C LYS A 474 -13.25 12.80 -20.68
N ASP A 475 -13.91 11.71 -20.27
CA ASP A 475 -14.30 11.49 -18.88
C ASP A 475 -14.19 10.01 -18.49
N SER A 476 -14.02 9.79 -17.20
CA SER A 476 -14.09 8.45 -16.61
C SER A 476 -14.88 8.49 -15.31
N TRP A 477 -15.66 7.42 -15.08
CA TRP A 477 -16.44 7.16 -13.88
C TRP A 477 -16.16 5.77 -13.38
N LYS A 478 -15.95 5.64 -12.07
CA LYS A 478 -15.91 4.35 -11.38
C LYS A 478 -16.73 4.49 -10.10
N VAL A 479 -17.62 3.53 -9.86
CA VAL A 479 -18.41 3.48 -8.62
C VAL A 479 -18.47 2.04 -8.18
N ASP A 480 -18.11 1.79 -6.91
CA ASP A 480 -18.08 0.47 -6.30
C ASP A 480 -18.83 0.49 -4.98
N VAL A 481 -19.69 -0.49 -4.76
CA VAL A 481 -20.34 -0.77 -3.47
C VAL A 481 -19.83 -2.12 -2.98
N PHE A 482 -19.44 -2.18 -1.72
CA PHE A 482 -18.85 -3.39 -1.17
C PHE A 482 -19.35 -3.73 0.23
N TYR A 483 -19.32 -5.02 0.55
CA TYR A 483 -19.48 -5.57 1.89
C TYR A 483 -18.39 -6.58 2.19
N MET A 484 -17.81 -6.49 3.38
CA MET A 484 -16.73 -7.34 3.85
C MET A 484 -17.10 -7.92 5.21
N ASP A 485 -16.88 -9.23 5.40
CA ASP A 485 -17.12 -9.92 6.67
C ASP A 485 -15.99 -10.90 6.97
N PHE A 486 -15.24 -10.63 8.03
CA PHE A 486 -14.05 -11.37 8.43
C PHE A 486 -14.14 -11.85 9.87
N LYS A 487 -13.57 -13.01 10.12
CA LYS A 487 -13.47 -13.67 11.42
C LYS A 487 -12.03 -14.04 11.76
N ASN A 488 -11.84 -14.49 13.01
CA ASN A 488 -10.54 -14.89 13.55
C ASN A 488 -9.49 -13.76 13.57
N PHE A 489 -9.93 -12.48 13.65
CA PHE A 489 -9.01 -11.35 13.71
C PHE A 489 -8.02 -11.49 14.85
N PHE A 490 -6.74 -11.18 14.58
CA PHE A 490 -5.68 -11.20 15.57
C PHE A 490 -5.81 -9.99 16.50
N GLN A 491 -5.92 -10.27 17.79
CA GLN A 491 -5.93 -9.25 18.82
C GLN A 491 -4.87 -9.53 19.89
N TRP A 492 -4.48 -8.48 20.62
CA TRP A 492 -3.60 -8.63 21.75
C TRP A 492 -4.42 -8.96 23.00
N GLN A 493 -4.02 -9.99 23.73
CA GLN A 493 -4.55 -10.30 25.05
C GLN A 493 -3.53 -9.93 26.12
N PRO A 494 -3.97 -9.36 27.27
CA PRO A 494 -3.11 -9.19 28.42
C PRO A 494 -2.63 -10.56 28.92
N ASP A 495 -1.38 -10.61 29.42
CA ASP A 495 -0.90 -11.73 30.22
C ASP A 495 -1.55 -11.69 31.63
N VAL A 496 -1.16 -12.63 32.49
CA VAL A 496 -1.61 -12.69 33.89
C VAL A 496 -1.30 -11.43 34.69
N ASN A 497 -0.40 -10.57 34.19
CA ASN A 497 -0.01 -9.29 34.82
C ASN A 497 -0.66 -8.08 34.13
N GLY A 498 -1.61 -8.28 33.22
CA GLY A 498 -2.31 -7.21 32.50
C GLY A 498 -1.52 -6.59 31.33
N ARG A 499 -0.37 -7.18 30.91
CA ARG A 499 0.42 -6.68 29.78
C ARG A 499 -0.06 -7.27 28.46
N PRO A 500 -0.24 -6.49 27.37
CA PRO A 500 -0.65 -7.00 26.07
C PRO A 500 0.50 -7.77 25.41
N THR A 501 0.61 -9.07 25.71
CA THR A 501 1.80 -9.85 25.37
C THR A 501 1.54 -11.00 24.43
N VAL A 502 0.29 -11.36 24.22
CA VAL A 502 -0.10 -12.57 23.51
C VAL A 502 -1.08 -12.26 22.38
N ARG A 503 -0.81 -12.78 21.18
CA ARG A 503 -1.75 -12.74 20.06
C ARG A 503 -2.72 -13.91 20.14
N VAL A 504 -4.02 -13.63 19.97
CA VAL A 504 -5.10 -14.64 19.91
C VAL A 504 -6.01 -14.34 18.74
N ASN A 505 -6.70 -15.36 18.24
CA ASN A 505 -7.85 -15.19 17.35
C ASN A 505 -9.11 -14.98 18.17
N GLY A 506 -10.05 -14.22 17.67
CA GLY A 506 -11.37 -14.07 18.32
C GLY A 506 -12.11 -12.82 17.87
N GLY A 507 -11.39 -11.89 17.25
CA GLY A 507 -12.00 -10.70 16.70
C GLY A 507 -12.83 -10.99 15.46
N LYS A 508 -13.81 -10.10 15.22
CA LYS A 508 -14.60 -10.03 13.99
C LYS A 508 -14.47 -8.64 13.38
N PHE A 509 -14.56 -8.58 12.08
CA PHE A 509 -14.54 -7.32 11.33
C PHE A 509 -15.62 -7.36 10.26
N HIS A 510 -16.37 -6.29 10.10
CA HIS A 510 -17.19 -6.06 8.94
C HIS A 510 -17.07 -4.63 8.45
N ASN A 511 -17.27 -4.43 7.16
CA ASN A 511 -17.33 -3.11 6.54
C ASN A 511 -18.32 -3.11 5.39
N VAL A 512 -19.13 -2.08 5.31
CA VAL A 512 -19.96 -1.76 4.16
C VAL A 512 -19.61 -0.36 3.69
N GLY A 513 -19.49 -0.16 2.39
CA GLY A 513 -19.10 1.13 1.87
C GLY A 513 -19.37 1.33 0.39
N ILE A 514 -19.13 2.56 -0.03
CA ILE A 514 -19.16 3.02 -1.42
C ILE A 514 -17.89 3.80 -1.72
N GLU A 515 -17.35 3.57 -2.89
CA GLU A 515 -16.21 4.29 -3.47
C GLU A 515 -16.64 4.88 -4.80
N ALA A 516 -16.21 6.10 -5.09
CA ALA A 516 -16.53 6.76 -6.34
C ALA A 516 -15.34 7.59 -6.83
N GLU A 517 -15.14 7.57 -8.13
CA GLU A 517 -14.12 8.34 -8.83
C GLU A 517 -14.70 8.95 -10.09
N TYR A 518 -14.30 10.19 -10.32
CA TYR A 518 -14.61 10.91 -11.53
C TYR A 518 -13.39 11.67 -12.01
N SER A 519 -13.06 11.59 -13.27
CA SER A 519 -12.08 12.47 -13.89
C SER A 519 -12.59 12.98 -15.23
N ARG A 520 -12.18 14.21 -15.58
CA ARG A 520 -12.58 14.85 -16.84
C ARG A 520 -11.49 15.76 -17.38
N HIS A 521 -11.24 15.65 -18.66
CA HIS A 521 -10.51 16.67 -19.42
C HIS A 521 -11.46 17.83 -19.73
N LEU A 522 -11.28 18.96 -19.03
CA LEU A 522 -12.03 20.20 -19.25
C LEU A 522 -11.58 20.89 -20.54
N SER A 523 -10.31 20.69 -20.91
CA SER A 523 -9.70 21.05 -22.18
C SER A 523 -8.53 20.09 -22.46
N ASP A 524 -7.86 20.21 -23.61
CA ASP A 524 -6.67 19.43 -23.96
C ASP A 524 -5.52 19.63 -22.94
N ARG A 525 -5.56 20.72 -22.17
CA ARG A 525 -4.52 21.10 -21.20
C ARG A 525 -4.96 21.04 -19.74
N LEU A 526 -6.24 20.87 -19.48
CA LEU A 526 -6.79 20.96 -18.12
C LEU A 526 -7.58 19.71 -17.77
N LYS A 527 -7.12 18.98 -16.75
CA LYS A 527 -7.78 17.79 -16.20
C LYS A 527 -8.25 18.08 -14.77
N MET A 528 -9.46 17.68 -14.45
CA MET A 528 -10.03 17.68 -13.11
C MET A 528 -10.24 16.23 -12.65
N SER A 529 -10.02 15.97 -11.37
CA SER A 529 -10.33 14.68 -10.73
C SER A 529 -11.00 14.88 -9.38
N VAL A 530 -11.95 14.01 -9.07
CA VAL A 530 -12.62 13.94 -7.77
C VAL A 530 -12.78 12.47 -7.42
N SER A 531 -12.40 12.10 -6.21
CA SER A 531 -12.57 10.75 -5.71
C SER A 531 -12.94 10.75 -4.24
N GLY A 532 -13.62 9.71 -3.79
CA GLY A 532 -13.96 9.56 -2.39
C GLY A 532 -14.42 8.17 -2.03
N SER A 533 -14.37 7.87 -0.75
CA SER A 533 -14.92 6.66 -0.16
C SER A 533 -15.69 7.00 1.11
N TYR A 534 -16.85 6.38 1.26
CA TYR A 534 -17.59 6.37 2.51
C TYR A 534 -17.83 4.92 2.93
N SER A 535 -17.43 4.57 4.14
CA SER A 535 -17.59 3.22 4.64
C SER A 535 -17.82 3.21 6.17
N ASN A 536 -18.29 2.06 6.69
CA ASN A 536 -18.56 1.88 8.09
C ASN A 536 -17.81 0.67 8.66
N PRO A 537 -16.45 0.72 8.65
CA PRO A 537 -15.63 -0.36 9.16
C PRO A 537 -15.80 -0.49 10.68
N LYS A 538 -16.15 -1.68 11.13
CA LYS A 538 -16.33 -2.01 12.53
C LYS A 538 -15.57 -3.27 12.88
N GLN A 539 -15.02 -3.30 14.08
CA GLN A 539 -14.41 -4.50 14.67
C GLN A 539 -15.04 -4.80 16.03
N LYS A 540 -15.02 -6.07 16.39
CA LYS A 540 -15.47 -6.58 17.67
C LYS A 540 -14.40 -7.52 18.21
N GLU A 541 -13.92 -7.29 19.41
CA GLU A 541 -12.96 -8.15 20.09
C GLU A 541 -13.67 -9.37 20.73
N MET A 542 -12.92 -10.42 21.04
CA MET A 542 -13.45 -11.70 21.50
C MET A 542 -14.35 -11.58 22.74
N ASN A 543 -13.98 -10.73 23.68
CA ASN A 543 -14.68 -10.56 24.96
C ASN A 543 -15.64 -9.36 24.98
N GLU A 544 -15.89 -8.73 23.81
CA GLU A 544 -16.79 -7.58 23.72
C GLU A 544 -18.15 -7.97 23.18
N THR A 545 -19.17 -7.30 23.71
CA THR A 545 -20.55 -7.45 23.24
C THR A 545 -20.92 -6.44 22.16
N TYR A 546 -20.13 -5.36 21.99
CA TYR A 546 -20.40 -4.24 21.10
C TYR A 546 -19.35 -4.10 20.00
N TRP A 547 -19.73 -3.39 18.92
CA TRP A 547 -18.88 -3.12 17.78
C TRP A 547 -18.24 -1.73 17.91
N LYS A 548 -16.92 -1.66 17.70
CA LYS A 548 -16.12 -0.43 17.68
C LYS A 548 -15.87 0.03 16.26
N GLN A 549 -15.73 1.34 16.04
CA GLN A 549 -15.25 1.90 14.78
C GLN A 549 -13.79 1.48 14.55
N ALA A 550 -13.49 0.90 13.38
CA ALA A 550 -12.15 0.38 13.10
C ALA A 550 -11.26 1.35 12.31
N ALA A 551 -11.84 2.16 11.43
CA ALA A 551 -11.09 3.03 10.50
C ALA A 551 -11.89 4.30 10.18
N PRO A 552 -11.34 5.27 9.41
CA PRO A 552 -12.07 6.46 9.00
C PRO A 552 -13.29 6.09 8.17
N LYS A 553 -14.35 6.89 8.32
CA LYS A 553 -15.60 6.70 7.57
C LYS A 553 -15.61 7.39 6.21
N LEU A 554 -14.95 8.52 6.09
CA LEU A 554 -14.95 9.33 4.89
C LEU A 554 -13.52 9.70 4.49
N GLN A 555 -13.21 9.48 3.24
CA GLN A 555 -12.04 10.01 2.54
C GLN A 555 -12.52 10.73 1.28
N PHE A 556 -11.93 11.85 0.98
CA PHE A 556 -12.23 12.65 -0.19
C PHE A 556 -10.94 13.26 -0.74
N THR A 557 -10.77 13.22 -2.05
CA THR A 557 -9.63 13.83 -2.75
C THR A 557 -10.13 14.52 -4.01
N THR A 558 -9.66 15.72 -4.27
CA THR A 558 -9.92 16.44 -5.51
C THR A 558 -8.65 17.08 -6.02
N GLY A 559 -8.52 17.22 -7.33
CA GLY A 559 -7.37 17.85 -7.98
C GLY A 559 -7.71 18.48 -9.31
N ILE A 560 -6.95 19.51 -9.64
CA ILE A 560 -6.96 20.16 -10.95
C ILE A 560 -5.51 20.26 -11.43
N HIS A 561 -5.27 19.84 -12.66
CA HIS A 561 -3.95 19.76 -13.27
C HIS A 561 -3.96 20.41 -14.65
N TYR A 562 -3.05 21.34 -14.85
CA TYR A 562 -2.80 22.01 -16.11
C TYR A 562 -1.46 21.54 -16.69
N LYS A 563 -1.43 21.27 -17.99
CA LYS A 563 -0.22 20.87 -18.70
C LYS A 563 -0.18 21.49 -20.10
N SER A 564 0.93 22.12 -20.40
CA SER A 564 1.25 22.65 -21.72
C SER A 564 2.68 22.24 -22.10
N PRO A 565 3.15 22.52 -23.33
CA PRO A 565 4.55 22.26 -23.70
C PRO A 565 5.57 22.96 -22.82
N THR A 566 5.22 24.13 -22.25
CA THR A 566 6.15 25.00 -21.49
C THR A 566 5.87 24.97 -19.99
N TRP A 567 4.61 24.83 -19.57
CA TRP A 567 4.21 24.91 -18.17
C TRP A 567 3.38 23.71 -17.73
N GLU A 568 3.60 23.27 -16.52
CA GLU A 568 2.70 22.41 -15.79
C GLU A 568 2.36 23.02 -14.43
N ALA A 569 1.13 22.89 -13.99
CA ALA A 569 0.72 23.35 -12.67
C ALA A 569 -0.45 22.50 -12.17
N GLY A 570 -0.58 22.38 -10.87
CA GLY A 570 -1.73 21.68 -10.32
C GLY A 570 -1.86 21.89 -8.83
N THR A 571 -3.05 21.53 -8.35
CA THR A 571 -3.36 21.53 -6.92
C THR A 571 -4.22 20.35 -6.59
N SER A 572 -4.04 19.80 -5.39
CA SER A 572 -4.85 18.70 -4.86
C SER A 572 -5.19 18.94 -3.40
N PHE A 573 -6.39 18.56 -3.02
CA PHE A 573 -6.86 18.61 -1.65
C PHE A 573 -7.37 17.23 -1.23
N SER A 574 -6.87 16.72 -0.11
CA SER A 574 -7.29 15.44 0.48
C SER A 574 -7.82 15.67 1.89
N PHE A 575 -8.91 14.98 2.21
CA PHE A 575 -9.56 15.03 3.50
C PHE A 575 -9.89 13.62 3.99
N VAL A 576 -9.51 13.31 5.25
CA VAL A 576 -9.82 12.03 5.90
C VAL A 576 -10.41 12.32 7.26
N THR A 577 -11.57 11.71 7.57
CA THR A 577 -12.23 11.90 8.86
C THR A 577 -11.45 11.24 9.99
N LYS A 578 -11.89 11.52 11.22
CA LYS A 578 -11.33 11.01 12.47
C LYS A 578 -11.07 9.51 12.39
N ARG A 579 -9.88 9.11 12.73
CA ARG A 579 -9.42 7.72 12.73
C ARG A 579 -9.35 7.23 14.18
N LEU A 580 -9.56 5.93 14.37
CA LEU A 580 -9.43 5.32 15.70
C LEU A 580 -7.97 5.50 16.19
N ARG A 581 -7.85 5.88 17.45
CA ARG A 581 -6.59 5.94 18.18
C ARG A 581 -6.49 4.71 19.09
N ASN A 582 -5.51 3.86 18.82
CA ASN A 582 -5.41 2.55 19.49
C ASN A 582 -5.17 2.66 21.00
N ARG A 583 -4.53 3.76 21.44
CA ARG A 583 -4.11 3.93 22.82
C ARG A 583 -5.26 3.94 23.83
N ASP A 584 -6.35 4.63 23.51
CA ASP A 584 -7.44 4.90 24.45
C ASP A 584 -8.83 4.72 23.83
N GLY A 585 -8.90 4.17 22.62
CA GLY A 585 -10.16 4.05 21.88
C GLY A 585 -10.75 5.38 21.42
N GLY A 586 -10.05 6.50 21.63
CA GLY A 586 -10.45 7.82 21.15
C GLY A 586 -10.26 7.98 19.65
N LEU A 587 -10.48 9.21 19.15
CA LEU A 587 -10.35 9.53 17.74
C LEU A 587 -9.25 10.59 17.53
N ASN A 588 -8.37 10.33 16.57
CA ASN A 588 -7.45 11.33 16.04
C ASN A 588 -8.22 12.43 15.30
N PRO A 589 -7.70 13.67 15.24
CA PRO A 589 -8.27 14.75 14.43
C PRO A 589 -8.40 14.37 12.96
N ASN A 590 -9.26 15.07 12.22
CA ASN A 590 -9.35 14.95 10.78
C ASN A 590 -8.03 15.37 10.12
N ILE A 591 -7.62 14.63 9.09
CA ILE A 591 -6.53 15.04 8.20
C ILE A 591 -7.12 15.95 7.12
N ALA A 592 -6.48 17.08 6.87
CA ALA A 592 -6.71 17.91 5.70
C ALA A 592 -5.34 18.29 5.13
N LEU A 593 -5.12 17.91 3.88
CA LEU A 593 -3.84 18.10 3.19
C LEU A 593 -4.11 18.82 1.87
N TRP A 594 -3.57 20.00 1.72
CA TRP A 594 -3.62 20.77 0.48
C TRP A 594 -2.22 20.90 -0.10
N ASN A 595 -2.04 20.44 -1.33
CA ASN A 595 -0.77 20.47 -2.05
C ASN A 595 -0.92 21.22 -3.37
N ALA A 596 0.17 21.83 -3.85
CA ALA A 596 0.22 22.45 -5.17
C ALA A 596 1.62 22.30 -5.77
N TYR A 597 1.70 22.39 -7.08
CA TYR A 597 2.96 22.44 -7.80
C TYR A 597 2.91 23.36 -9.01
N VAL A 598 4.08 23.81 -9.43
CA VAL A 598 4.31 24.50 -10.69
C VAL A 598 5.63 24.03 -11.29
N GLY A 599 5.66 23.75 -12.59
CA GLY A 599 6.84 23.35 -13.32
C GLY A 599 7.00 24.12 -14.61
N TYR A 600 8.24 24.39 -14.98
CA TYR A 600 8.63 25.04 -16.21
C TYR A 600 9.51 24.10 -17.04
N HIS A 601 9.11 23.84 -18.27
CA HIS A 601 9.85 23.04 -19.24
C HIS A 601 10.70 23.98 -20.10
N PHE A 602 12.01 23.98 -19.90
CA PHE A 602 12.96 24.74 -20.76
C PHE A 602 12.95 24.16 -22.18
N ASN A 603 12.81 22.85 -22.26
CA ASN A 603 12.66 22.07 -23.48
C ASN A 603 12.05 20.70 -23.11
N LYS A 604 11.98 19.76 -24.06
CA LYS A 604 11.43 18.40 -23.83
C LYS A 604 12.21 17.57 -22.78
N ASP A 605 13.46 17.95 -22.49
CA ASP A 605 14.38 17.17 -21.67
C ASP A 605 14.72 17.83 -20.32
N ALA A 606 14.50 19.15 -20.19
CA ALA A 606 14.86 19.92 -18.99
C ALA A 606 13.63 20.54 -18.32
N THR A 607 13.43 20.25 -17.04
CA THR A 607 12.30 20.75 -16.25
C THR A 607 12.76 21.26 -14.89
N LEU A 608 12.33 22.46 -14.52
CA LEU A 608 12.41 22.99 -13.16
C LEU A 608 11.02 22.93 -12.55
N ARG A 609 10.89 22.37 -11.33
CA ARG A 609 9.60 22.21 -10.67
C ARG A 609 9.68 22.54 -9.19
N LEU A 610 8.68 23.28 -8.72
CA LEU A 610 8.45 23.55 -7.30
C LEU A 610 7.20 22.79 -6.84
N ASP A 611 7.36 21.94 -5.84
CA ASP A 611 6.28 21.26 -5.14
C ASP A 611 6.12 21.87 -3.75
N ALA A 612 4.90 22.26 -3.38
CA ALA A 612 4.54 22.77 -2.07
C ALA A 612 3.48 21.87 -1.44
N ARG A 613 3.73 21.39 -0.24
CA ARG A 613 2.88 20.41 0.46
C ARG A 613 2.41 20.97 1.78
N ASN A 614 1.21 20.50 2.19
CA ASN A 614 0.56 20.93 3.42
C ASN A 614 0.47 22.45 3.50
N LEU A 615 -0.08 23.09 2.44
CA LEU A 615 -0.26 24.55 2.34
C LEU A 615 -1.06 25.13 3.51
N LEU A 616 -1.90 24.31 4.17
CA LEU A 616 -2.64 24.70 5.37
C LEU A 616 -1.77 24.72 6.63
N ASN A 617 -0.52 24.26 6.53
CA ASN A 617 0.43 24.12 7.65
C ASN A 617 -0.17 23.39 8.87
N ARG A 618 -0.99 22.36 8.64
CA ARG A 618 -1.66 21.61 9.70
C ARG A 618 -0.74 20.55 10.29
N HIS A 619 -0.84 20.36 11.59
CA HIS A 619 -0.23 19.23 12.29
C HIS A 619 -1.17 18.01 12.20
N ASN A 620 -1.13 17.32 11.06
CA ASN A 620 -1.94 16.13 10.83
C ASN A 620 -1.32 14.93 11.55
N VAL A 621 -2.04 14.35 12.51
CA VAL A 621 -1.62 13.09 13.15
C VAL A 621 -1.79 11.96 12.14
N VAL A 622 -0.69 11.29 11.76
CA VAL A 622 -0.68 10.25 10.72
C VAL A 622 -0.51 8.83 11.28
N SER A 623 -0.24 8.70 12.57
CA SER A 623 -0.17 7.40 13.27
C SER A 623 -1.49 7.08 13.99
N ASN A 624 -1.69 5.81 14.27
CA ASN A 624 -2.76 5.32 15.14
C ASN A 624 -2.24 4.58 16.38
N GLY A 625 -0.92 4.62 16.62
CA GLY A 625 -0.26 3.94 17.74
C GLY A 625 -0.36 4.71 19.06
N ASP A 626 0.43 4.25 20.03
CA ASP A 626 0.48 4.81 21.39
C ASP A 626 1.04 6.23 21.45
N TYR A 627 1.83 6.63 20.46
CA TYR A 627 2.40 7.96 20.34
C TYR A 627 1.86 8.68 19.11
N GLU A 628 1.67 10.00 19.23
CA GLU A 628 1.29 10.82 18.09
C GLU A 628 2.50 11.11 17.21
N TYR A 629 2.40 10.76 15.94
CA TYR A 629 3.32 11.17 14.89
C TYR A 629 2.57 12.09 13.93
N TRP A 630 3.14 13.26 13.67
CA TRP A 630 2.58 14.24 12.77
C TRP A 630 3.18 14.10 11.38
N ASP A 631 2.39 14.38 10.38
CA ASP A 631 2.92 14.62 9.05
C ASP A 631 3.79 15.87 9.03
N ALA A 632 4.63 16.01 7.99
CA ALA A 632 5.42 17.22 7.84
C ALA A 632 4.49 18.44 7.77
N PRO A 633 4.74 19.51 8.55
CA PRO A 633 4.04 20.77 8.37
C PRO A 633 4.36 21.32 6.98
N PHE A 634 3.95 22.57 6.68
CA PHE A 634 4.25 23.16 5.37
C PHE A 634 5.70 22.91 4.95
N ASN A 635 5.84 22.29 3.79
CA ASN A 635 7.15 22.01 3.20
C ASN A 635 7.12 22.19 1.68
N TYR A 636 8.28 22.50 1.12
CA TYR A 636 8.45 22.64 -0.30
C TYR A 636 9.74 21.96 -0.77
N GLU A 637 9.75 21.58 -2.03
CA GLU A 637 10.91 21.02 -2.72
C GLU A 637 11.02 21.66 -4.11
N LEU A 638 12.17 22.24 -4.44
CA LEU A 638 12.54 22.69 -5.77
C LEU A 638 13.41 21.61 -6.41
N SER A 639 13.01 21.13 -7.56
CA SER A 639 13.70 20.07 -8.30
C SER A 639 14.03 20.51 -9.72
N TYR A 640 15.21 20.10 -10.20
CA TYR A 640 15.61 20.18 -11.60
C TYR A 640 15.82 18.77 -12.14
N THR A 641 15.18 18.47 -13.24
CA THR A 641 15.29 17.18 -13.95
C THR A 641 15.83 17.41 -15.35
N GLN A 642 16.87 16.65 -15.71
CA GLN A 642 17.45 16.59 -17.04
C GLN A 642 17.31 15.17 -17.59
N LYS A 643 16.74 15.03 -18.79
CA LYS A 643 16.78 13.81 -19.59
C LYS A 643 17.91 13.88 -20.61
N PHE A 644 18.48 12.76 -21.00
CA PHE A 644 19.60 12.67 -21.96
C PHE A 644 19.60 11.34 -22.69
#